data_b8be8bc13aedfa1f20e1ec4d8b5f52de
#
_entry.id   b8be8bc13aedfa1f20e1ec4d8b5f52de
#
_cell.length_a   1.000
_cell.length_b   1.000
_cell.length_c   1.000
_cell.angle_alpha   90.00
_cell.angle_beta   90.00
_cell.angle_gamma   90.00
#
_symmetry.space_group_name_H-M   'P 1'
#
loop_
_entity.id
_entity.type
_entity.pdbx_description
1 polymer ?
#
loop_
_entity_poly.entity_id
_entity_poly.type
_entity_poly.pdbx_seq_one_letter_code
_entity_poly.pdbx_strand_id
1 'polypeptide(L)'
;MTKNLRLKTGKTIDETYKISFQFNGSTYYGFKGDTLASALLANDVHLVGRSFKYHRPRGIMTAGSEEPNAIVQLHDNTSRTEPNVRATEVEIYERLKASSQNCWPSVNFDIGGINNFFSPLLPAGFYYKTFMWPASFWEKYEYFIRKSAGLGKSPTQPDPDIYEHKYIHCDVLVIGSGISGIMAAKTAAKNGFKTLLVDEKPNLGGSTIYQNSDYFKINNQSSSSWLEKEINEIKKLDNLEIKTRTSVAAYHGYNFLLARENLTDHLPVEQRKGKTRHKLLKIRAKKVISATGSIERPMVFDNNDRPGILLSSAIKKYADFFGVACGEKNILFTNNDSAYETAISLIQKGINIEAIIDNREEVDSKLLYEVEKNNIKIFKGYTVTDTFGYKRINKISIKQLSKDGQNVVGSKINLSCDCLGVSGGWTPAVHLFTQSGGKLKFRDEDQTFIPNTHPSDQLSIGACNGDLTLDEILKSTPNYLKGFLNIKNTEYDGLEIISSTNKSKRNIWLLPSDKVLGKTKSFVDYQNDATAKDIKLALREGFRSIEHVKRYTTTGMGTDQGKLGNMHALGIISETAGAKMGELGTTTFRPPYTPLTFGTIVGRNVGEYFDIFRKTPIHSWHEENKAEFENVGQWKRAWYYPIENENMHQAVQRESKAARESAGILDASTLGKIDIQGTDASEFLNRVYTNAWSKLAIGKCRYGLMLNEDGMVYDDGVTTRLGENHYIMTTTTGGAANVMGKLEDYLQTEWPELEVYLTSVTDHYATISVCGPNSKKIVSKVIPNLDFSDESFPHMSFKNAKIGNINCRVMRISFTGEHSYEINIQANYGKSVWEKCMEAGKNYNITPYGTETMHLLRAEKGFIIVGQDTDATMTPIDLQMDWIVSKKKYDFIGKRSLYRSDTIREDRKQLVGLLTDNPNEVLEEGAQIVADINKSPIEMLGHVTSSYYSPNLNKSIALGVVRGGKNMMGQKLIIPMEKKNINVTVADPVFLDKENKRLNA
;
A
#
# COMPACT_ATOMS: atom_id res chain seq x y z
N MET A 1 2.59 -7.31 -46.76
CA MET A 1 1.79 -6.16 -46.40
C MET A 1 0.85 -6.61 -45.29
N THR A 2 0.81 -5.97 -44.15
CA THR A 2 -0.20 -6.21 -43.10
C THR A 2 -1.58 -5.83 -43.67
N LYS A 3 -2.58 -6.69 -43.45
CA LYS A 3 -3.95 -6.40 -43.85
C LYS A 3 -4.47 -5.23 -43.06
N ASN A 4 -5.33 -4.42 -43.61
CA ASN A 4 -6.04 -3.35 -42.93
C ASN A 4 -7.45 -3.85 -42.57
N LEU A 5 -7.68 -4.03 -41.27
CA LEU A 5 -8.97 -4.49 -40.74
C LEU A 5 -9.86 -3.33 -40.28
N ARG A 6 -9.56 -2.09 -40.65
CA ARG A 6 -10.37 -0.91 -40.33
C ARG A 6 -11.65 -0.89 -41.17
N LEU A 7 -12.77 -0.71 -40.49
CA LEU A 7 -14.09 -0.56 -41.07
C LEU A 7 -14.37 0.91 -41.43
N LYS A 8 -15.26 1.13 -42.40
CA LYS A 8 -15.65 2.50 -42.82
C LYS A 8 -16.60 3.22 -41.83
N THR A 9 -17.00 2.57 -40.77
CA THR A 9 -18.10 2.99 -39.85
C THR A 9 -17.69 2.97 -38.38
N GLY A 10 -16.65 3.63 -37.97
CA GLY A 10 -16.29 3.82 -36.57
C GLY A 10 -16.97 5.08 -36.00
N LYS A 11 -17.60 5.01 -34.83
CA LYS A 11 -18.42 6.11 -34.28
C LYS A 11 -17.66 7.12 -33.42
N THR A 12 -16.54 6.76 -32.80
CA THR A 12 -15.91 7.58 -31.76
C THR A 12 -14.48 7.99 -32.04
N ILE A 13 -13.85 7.39 -33.03
CA ILE A 13 -12.50 7.77 -33.47
C ILE A 13 -12.57 8.97 -34.43
N ASP A 14 -11.60 9.87 -34.30
CA ASP A 14 -11.43 10.99 -35.22
C ASP A 14 -10.55 10.55 -36.39
N GLU A 15 -11.18 10.07 -37.47
CA GLU A 15 -10.51 9.58 -38.67
C GLU A 15 -9.78 10.67 -39.45
N THR A 16 -10.02 11.95 -39.15
CA THR A 16 -9.31 13.07 -39.75
C THR A 16 -7.90 13.24 -39.16
N TYR A 17 -7.68 12.74 -37.93
CA TYR A 17 -6.40 12.85 -37.24
C TYR A 17 -5.68 11.51 -37.14
N LYS A 18 -4.80 11.23 -38.12
CA LYS A 18 -3.97 10.02 -38.17
C LYS A 18 -2.77 10.14 -37.26
N ILE A 19 -2.52 9.10 -36.44
CA ILE A 19 -1.45 9.01 -35.46
C ILE A 19 -0.47 7.91 -35.87
N SER A 20 0.84 8.18 -35.81
CA SER A 20 1.88 7.18 -35.95
C SER A 20 2.40 6.74 -34.58
N PHE A 21 2.61 5.41 -34.41
CA PHE A 21 3.18 4.83 -33.20
C PHE A 21 4.06 3.61 -33.52
N GLN A 22 4.87 3.20 -32.57
CA GLN A 22 5.76 2.04 -32.74
C GLN A 22 5.33 0.91 -31.78
N PHE A 23 5.34 -0.31 -32.32
CA PHE A 23 5.18 -1.52 -31.52
C PHE A 23 6.22 -2.56 -31.94
N ASN A 24 7.03 -3.06 -30.98
CA ASN A 24 8.16 -3.95 -31.25
C ASN A 24 9.12 -3.45 -32.33
N GLY A 25 9.37 -2.15 -32.38
CA GLY A 25 10.26 -1.50 -33.36
C GLY A 25 9.64 -1.25 -34.72
N SER A 26 8.46 -1.77 -35.03
CA SER A 26 7.74 -1.50 -36.29
C SER A 26 6.78 -0.33 -36.13
N THR A 27 6.66 0.50 -37.18
CA THR A 27 5.75 1.66 -37.21
C THR A 27 4.37 1.23 -37.70
N TYR A 28 3.35 1.64 -36.96
CA TYR A 28 1.94 1.41 -37.25
C TYR A 28 1.16 2.74 -37.22
N TYR A 29 -0.06 2.70 -37.71
CA TYR A 29 -0.94 3.86 -37.79
C TYR A 29 -2.30 3.55 -37.18
N GLY A 30 -2.84 4.52 -36.46
CA GLY A 30 -4.20 4.54 -35.94
C GLY A 30 -4.78 5.95 -36.03
N PHE A 31 -5.90 6.17 -35.35
CA PHE A 31 -6.60 7.46 -35.35
C PHE A 31 -6.79 7.96 -33.91
N LYS A 32 -7.03 9.25 -33.79
CA LYS A 32 -7.34 9.85 -32.49
C LYS A 32 -8.60 9.20 -31.90
N GLY A 33 -8.51 8.70 -30.68
CA GLY A 33 -9.55 7.94 -30.00
C GLY A 33 -9.34 6.42 -29.99
N ASP A 34 -8.38 5.93 -30.77
CA ASP A 34 -7.96 4.51 -30.65
C ASP A 34 -7.23 4.23 -29.34
N THR A 35 -7.42 3.03 -28.82
CA THR A 35 -6.48 2.44 -27.86
C THR A 35 -5.34 1.73 -28.63
N LEU A 36 -4.23 1.44 -27.94
CA LEU A 36 -3.15 0.66 -28.53
C LEU A 36 -3.67 -0.70 -29.02
N ALA A 37 -4.59 -1.34 -28.28
CA ALA A 37 -5.20 -2.61 -28.67
C ALA A 37 -6.04 -2.48 -29.95
N SER A 38 -6.92 -1.46 -30.05
CA SER A 38 -7.73 -1.28 -31.27
C SER A 38 -6.87 -0.94 -32.48
N ALA A 39 -5.83 -0.11 -32.30
CA ALA A 39 -4.92 0.24 -33.37
C ALA A 39 -4.10 -0.98 -33.84
N LEU A 40 -3.64 -1.83 -32.93
CA LEU A 40 -2.93 -3.08 -33.27
C LEU A 40 -3.83 -4.04 -34.05
N LEU A 41 -5.07 -4.28 -33.58
CA LEU A 41 -6.04 -5.12 -34.31
C LEU A 41 -6.34 -4.55 -35.70
N ALA A 42 -6.52 -3.24 -35.84
CA ALA A 42 -6.74 -2.60 -37.14
C ALA A 42 -5.58 -2.85 -38.14
N ASN A 43 -4.37 -3.04 -37.67
CA ASN A 43 -3.18 -3.36 -38.43
C ASN A 43 -2.86 -4.87 -38.50
N ASP A 44 -3.82 -5.75 -38.18
CA ASP A 44 -3.70 -7.23 -38.21
C ASP A 44 -2.62 -7.77 -37.25
N VAL A 45 -2.37 -7.07 -36.13
CA VAL A 45 -1.45 -7.52 -35.10
C VAL A 45 -2.21 -8.20 -33.97
N HIS A 46 -2.19 -9.55 -33.97
CA HIS A 46 -2.92 -10.35 -32.97
C HIS A 46 -2.02 -10.94 -31.89
N LEU A 47 -0.75 -11.16 -32.15
CA LEU A 47 0.23 -11.63 -31.16
C LEU A 47 0.87 -10.43 -30.46
N VAL A 48 0.49 -10.18 -29.20
CA VAL A 48 0.96 -9.00 -28.44
C VAL A 48 1.89 -9.33 -27.28
N GLY A 49 1.92 -10.58 -26.82
CA GLY A 49 2.76 -10.96 -25.70
C GLY A 49 2.93 -12.46 -25.57
N ARG A 50 3.64 -12.85 -24.52
CA ARG A 50 3.82 -14.24 -24.09
C ARG A 50 3.30 -14.40 -22.66
N SER A 51 2.80 -15.59 -22.35
CA SER A 51 2.26 -15.84 -21.02
C SER A 51 3.37 -15.91 -19.96
N PHE A 52 3.01 -15.64 -18.73
CA PHE A 52 3.90 -15.48 -17.59
C PHE A 52 4.74 -16.71 -17.25
N LYS A 53 4.11 -17.90 -17.19
CA LYS A 53 4.76 -19.15 -16.75
C LYS A 53 5.20 -20.03 -17.91
N TYR A 54 4.32 -20.19 -18.90
CA TYR A 54 4.54 -21.13 -20.01
C TYR A 54 5.05 -20.50 -21.30
N HIS A 55 5.14 -19.16 -21.36
CA HIS A 55 5.54 -18.41 -22.56
C HIS A 55 4.72 -18.75 -23.81
N ARG A 56 3.44 -19.09 -23.61
CA ARG A 56 2.52 -19.35 -24.71
C ARG A 56 2.15 -18.04 -25.41
N PRO A 57 1.90 -18.08 -26.73
CA PRO A 57 1.44 -16.90 -27.45
C PRO A 57 0.16 -16.32 -26.83
N ARG A 58 0.12 -15.01 -26.65
CA ARG A 58 -1.01 -14.26 -26.10
C ARG A 58 -1.45 -13.13 -27.03
N GLY A 59 -2.74 -12.96 -27.21
CA GLY A 59 -3.36 -11.89 -27.97
C GLY A 59 -4.21 -10.96 -27.11
N ILE A 60 -4.90 -10.04 -27.75
CA ILE A 60 -5.93 -9.19 -27.11
C ILE A 60 -7.17 -10.04 -26.89
N MET A 61 -7.71 -10.07 -25.68
CA MET A 61 -8.87 -10.86 -25.31
C MET A 61 -10.11 -10.01 -25.02
N THR A 62 -9.92 -8.84 -24.46
CA THR A 62 -10.99 -7.93 -24.03
C THR A 62 -10.83 -6.54 -24.63
N ALA A 63 -11.67 -5.58 -24.22
CA ALA A 63 -11.57 -4.20 -24.67
C ALA A 63 -11.68 -3.19 -23.50
N GLY A 64 -11.22 -3.58 -22.31
CA GLY A 64 -11.30 -2.77 -21.08
C GLY A 64 -10.20 -3.12 -20.07
N SER A 65 -10.41 -2.68 -18.82
CA SER A 65 -9.50 -2.88 -17.69
C SER A 65 -9.42 -4.33 -17.19
N GLU A 66 -10.27 -5.20 -17.68
CA GLU A 66 -10.27 -6.64 -17.43
C GLU A 66 -9.27 -7.42 -18.30
N GLU A 67 -8.53 -6.78 -19.21
CA GLU A 67 -7.60 -7.43 -20.14
C GLU A 67 -6.48 -8.19 -19.43
N PRO A 68 -6.37 -9.52 -19.60
CA PRO A 68 -5.37 -10.31 -18.89
C PRO A 68 -4.10 -10.58 -19.70
N ASN A 69 -4.12 -10.45 -21.02
CA ASN A 69 -3.10 -10.96 -21.93
C ASN A 69 -2.27 -9.88 -22.64
N ALA A 70 -2.93 -8.79 -23.06
CA ALA A 70 -2.29 -7.71 -23.79
C ALA A 70 -1.59 -6.73 -22.86
N ILE A 71 -0.64 -7.25 -22.10
CA ILE A 71 0.20 -6.52 -21.14
C ILE A 71 1.48 -6.14 -21.85
N VAL A 72 1.77 -4.85 -21.95
CA VAL A 72 2.86 -4.28 -22.73
C VAL A 72 3.75 -3.36 -21.90
N GLN A 73 4.92 -3.06 -22.41
CA GLN A 73 5.82 -2.08 -21.86
C GLN A 73 5.79 -0.82 -22.74
N LEU A 74 5.72 0.35 -22.09
CA LEU A 74 5.77 1.65 -22.75
C LEU A 74 7.16 2.27 -22.57
N HIS A 75 7.63 3.05 -23.58
CA HIS A 75 8.84 3.86 -23.54
C HIS A 75 10.12 3.11 -23.14
N ASP A 76 10.38 1.95 -23.75
CA ASP A 76 11.57 1.16 -23.48
C ASP A 76 12.85 1.99 -23.36
N ASN A 77 13.68 1.67 -22.35
CA ASN A 77 14.99 2.25 -22.08
C ASN A 77 15.00 3.77 -21.82
N THR A 78 13.93 4.31 -21.28
CA THR A 78 13.84 5.72 -20.90
C THR A 78 13.48 5.89 -19.42
N SER A 79 13.59 7.12 -18.91
CA SER A 79 13.10 7.48 -17.56
C SER A 79 11.58 7.30 -17.39
N ARG A 80 10.83 7.25 -18.52
CA ARG A 80 9.38 7.03 -18.57
C ARG A 80 8.99 5.59 -18.89
N THR A 81 9.94 4.67 -18.85
CA THR A 81 9.64 3.24 -19.01
C THR A 81 8.57 2.79 -18.03
N GLU A 82 7.47 2.27 -18.55
CA GLU A 82 6.34 1.79 -17.72
C GLU A 82 5.98 0.37 -18.13
N PRO A 83 6.26 -0.63 -17.27
CA PRO A 83 5.93 -2.02 -17.51
C PRO A 83 4.49 -2.34 -17.13
N ASN A 84 4.01 -3.48 -17.61
CA ASN A 84 2.75 -4.11 -17.19
C ASN A 84 1.50 -3.26 -17.45
N VAL A 85 1.51 -2.47 -18.52
CA VAL A 85 0.38 -1.63 -18.92
C VAL A 85 -0.53 -2.40 -19.87
N ARG A 86 -1.84 -2.30 -19.68
CA ARG A 86 -2.82 -2.93 -20.58
C ARG A 86 -2.99 -2.14 -21.86
N ALA A 87 -2.76 -2.77 -22.99
CA ALA A 87 -2.91 -2.14 -24.31
C ALA A 87 -4.34 -1.64 -24.57
N THR A 88 -5.33 -2.19 -23.89
CA THR A 88 -6.74 -1.80 -23.96
C THR A 88 -7.08 -0.51 -23.21
N GLU A 89 -6.17 -0.04 -22.36
CA GLU A 89 -6.33 1.20 -21.56
C GLU A 89 -5.44 2.35 -22.05
N VAL A 90 -4.49 2.08 -22.95
CA VAL A 90 -3.57 3.09 -23.50
C VAL A 90 -4.21 3.76 -24.71
N GLU A 91 -4.59 5.03 -24.60
CA GLU A 91 -4.95 5.86 -25.76
C GLU A 91 -3.68 6.15 -26.58
N ILE A 92 -3.73 5.93 -27.89
CA ILE A 92 -2.54 6.21 -28.73
C ILE A 92 -2.32 7.71 -28.92
N TYR A 93 -1.06 8.10 -29.02
CA TYR A 93 -0.63 9.45 -29.32
C TYR A 93 0.61 9.43 -30.23
N GLU A 94 0.90 10.55 -30.86
CA GLU A 94 1.99 10.63 -31.81
C GLU A 94 3.34 10.25 -31.19
N ARG A 95 4.06 9.33 -31.85
CA ARG A 95 5.35 8.76 -31.43
C ARG A 95 5.29 7.89 -30.17
N LEU A 96 4.13 7.37 -29.77
CA LEU A 96 4.04 6.35 -28.73
C LEU A 96 4.95 5.16 -29.09
N LYS A 97 5.75 4.70 -28.14
CA LYS A 97 6.58 3.49 -28.26
C LYS A 97 6.10 2.45 -27.27
N ALA A 98 5.78 1.27 -27.75
CA ALA A 98 5.39 0.14 -26.92
C ALA A 98 6.08 -1.14 -27.39
N SER A 99 6.26 -2.09 -26.49
CA SER A 99 6.84 -3.40 -26.78
C SER A 99 6.16 -4.52 -26.02
N SER A 100 6.24 -5.73 -26.56
CA SER A 100 5.80 -6.95 -25.90
C SER A 100 6.67 -7.29 -24.71
N GLN A 101 6.07 -7.89 -23.69
CA GLN A 101 6.77 -8.41 -22.52
C GLN A 101 6.87 -9.94 -22.57
N ASN A 102 7.61 -10.53 -21.62
CA ASN A 102 7.77 -11.97 -21.45
C ASN A 102 8.30 -12.70 -22.69
N CYS A 103 9.17 -12.10 -23.49
CA CYS A 103 9.70 -12.74 -24.66
C CYS A 103 11.18 -12.39 -24.88
N TRP A 104 11.97 -13.35 -25.37
CA TRP A 104 13.35 -13.13 -25.77
C TRP A 104 13.76 -14.13 -26.86
N PRO A 105 14.38 -13.70 -27.96
CA PRO A 105 14.69 -12.32 -28.34
C PRO A 105 13.52 -11.50 -28.87
N SER A 106 12.39 -12.12 -29.23
CA SER A 106 11.20 -11.42 -29.73
C SER A 106 9.92 -12.17 -29.44
N VAL A 107 8.76 -11.49 -29.51
CA VAL A 107 7.46 -12.12 -29.36
C VAL A 107 7.17 -13.20 -30.42
N ASN A 108 7.75 -13.03 -31.64
CA ASN A 108 7.57 -13.97 -32.74
C ASN A 108 8.44 -15.22 -32.60
N PHE A 109 9.61 -15.08 -31.99
CA PHE A 109 10.52 -16.17 -31.71
C PHE A 109 11.02 -16.00 -30.27
N ASP A 110 10.45 -16.79 -29.37
CA ASP A 110 10.71 -16.71 -27.94
C ASP A 110 11.32 -18.02 -27.44
N ILE A 111 12.57 -17.96 -26.99
CA ILE A 111 13.27 -19.10 -26.40
C ILE A 111 12.60 -19.59 -25.15
N GLY A 112 12.00 -18.68 -24.34
CA GLY A 112 11.22 -19.02 -23.16
C GLY A 112 10.04 -19.98 -23.44
N GLY A 113 9.58 -20.08 -24.69
CA GLY A 113 8.54 -21.03 -25.10
C GLY A 113 8.87 -22.50 -24.81
N ILE A 114 10.13 -22.84 -24.54
CA ILE A 114 10.57 -24.15 -24.05
C ILE A 114 9.90 -24.51 -22.71
N ASN A 115 9.53 -23.53 -21.88
CA ASN A 115 8.85 -23.74 -20.61
C ASN A 115 7.49 -24.43 -20.77
N ASN A 116 6.82 -24.22 -21.91
CA ASN A 116 5.58 -24.91 -22.19
C ASN A 116 5.80 -26.43 -22.37
N PHE A 117 6.94 -26.84 -22.91
CA PHE A 117 7.33 -28.26 -23.03
C PHE A 117 7.62 -28.86 -21.65
N PHE A 118 8.32 -28.14 -20.78
CA PHE A 118 8.60 -28.55 -19.40
C PHE A 118 7.47 -28.25 -18.42
N SER A 119 6.28 -27.91 -18.89
CA SER A 119 5.13 -27.60 -18.04
C SER A 119 4.74 -28.65 -17.00
N PRO A 120 4.99 -29.98 -17.17
CA PRO A 120 4.77 -30.96 -16.10
C PRO A 120 5.60 -30.72 -14.83
N LEU A 121 6.77 -30.05 -14.94
CA LEU A 121 7.63 -29.67 -13.81
C LEU A 121 7.23 -28.37 -13.15
N LEU A 122 6.26 -27.65 -13.71
CA LEU A 122 5.77 -26.35 -13.26
C LEU A 122 4.27 -26.40 -12.86
N PRO A 123 3.81 -27.39 -12.06
CA PRO A 123 2.43 -27.42 -11.57
C PRO A 123 2.18 -26.29 -10.55
N ALA A 124 0.94 -26.12 -10.11
CA ALA A 124 0.67 -25.27 -8.94
C ALA A 124 1.52 -25.71 -7.74
N GLY A 125 2.05 -24.74 -7.00
CA GLY A 125 2.93 -25.01 -5.87
C GLY A 125 4.33 -25.54 -6.23
N PHE A 126 4.78 -25.41 -7.49
CA PHE A 126 6.10 -25.89 -7.92
C PHE A 126 7.27 -25.34 -7.09
N TYR A 127 7.14 -24.13 -6.52
CA TYR A 127 8.13 -23.55 -5.61
C TYR A 127 8.39 -24.42 -4.39
N TYR A 128 7.36 -25.09 -3.90
CA TYR A 128 7.44 -25.95 -2.71
C TYR A 128 7.76 -27.42 -3.04
N LYS A 129 7.91 -27.77 -4.32
CA LYS A 129 8.07 -29.16 -4.77
C LYS A 129 9.33 -29.37 -5.58
N THR A 130 9.54 -28.55 -6.62
CA THR A 130 10.57 -28.80 -7.64
C THR A 130 11.92 -28.21 -7.26
N PHE A 131 11.93 -27.03 -6.60
CA PHE A 131 13.14 -26.24 -6.34
C PHE A 131 13.56 -26.17 -4.87
N MET A 132 13.09 -27.09 -4.04
CA MET A 132 13.42 -27.12 -2.60
C MET A 132 14.74 -27.85 -2.30
N TRP A 133 15.27 -28.61 -3.25
CA TRP A 133 16.49 -29.36 -3.03
C TRP A 133 17.51 -29.17 -4.19
N PRO A 134 18.80 -28.95 -3.89
CA PRO A 134 19.34 -28.67 -2.55
C PRO A 134 18.97 -27.25 -2.07
N ALA A 135 18.65 -27.11 -0.79
CA ALA A 135 18.17 -25.85 -0.22
C ALA A 135 19.16 -24.68 -0.38
N SER A 136 20.48 -24.97 -0.38
CA SER A 136 21.54 -23.99 -0.61
C SER A 136 21.53 -23.36 -2.02
N PHE A 137 20.76 -23.93 -2.97
CA PHE A 137 20.66 -23.40 -4.33
C PHE A 137 19.43 -22.51 -4.54
N TRP A 138 18.62 -22.28 -3.50
CA TRP A 138 17.38 -21.51 -3.63
C TRP A 138 17.59 -20.12 -4.27
N GLU A 139 18.58 -19.36 -3.83
CA GLU A 139 18.89 -18.05 -4.40
C GLU A 139 19.19 -18.08 -5.90
N LYS A 140 19.88 -19.14 -6.38
CA LYS A 140 20.16 -19.35 -7.80
C LYS A 140 18.87 -19.71 -8.56
N TYR A 141 18.07 -20.62 -8.00
CA TYR A 141 16.79 -21.00 -8.61
C TYR A 141 15.86 -19.78 -8.69
N GLU A 142 15.73 -19.01 -7.61
CA GLU A 142 14.91 -17.79 -7.56
C GLU A 142 15.34 -16.80 -8.65
N TYR A 143 16.64 -16.55 -8.78
CA TYR A 143 17.18 -15.64 -9.77
C TYR A 143 16.76 -16.02 -11.20
N PHE A 144 16.88 -17.29 -11.56
CA PHE A 144 16.48 -17.77 -12.90
C PHE A 144 14.96 -17.76 -13.08
N ILE A 145 14.19 -18.17 -12.07
CA ILE A 145 12.73 -18.14 -12.11
C ILE A 145 12.23 -16.71 -12.27
N ARG A 146 12.75 -15.76 -11.51
CA ARG A 146 12.39 -14.35 -11.59
C ARG A 146 12.74 -13.74 -12.95
N LYS A 147 13.90 -14.04 -13.49
CA LYS A 147 14.29 -13.60 -14.84
C LYS A 147 13.44 -14.23 -15.95
N SER A 148 13.06 -15.49 -15.81
CA SER A 148 12.18 -16.18 -16.75
C SER A 148 10.74 -15.66 -16.69
N ALA A 149 10.29 -15.21 -15.53
CA ALA A 149 8.94 -14.67 -15.35
C ALA A 149 8.65 -13.36 -16.12
N GLY A 150 9.68 -12.61 -16.50
CA GLY A 150 9.62 -11.53 -17.51
C GLY A 150 8.54 -10.47 -17.36
N LEU A 151 8.28 -9.98 -16.17
CA LEU A 151 7.22 -8.99 -15.87
C LEU A 151 7.54 -7.54 -16.34
N GLY A 152 8.25 -7.38 -17.44
CA GLY A 152 8.69 -6.08 -17.92
C GLY A 152 9.88 -5.52 -17.13
N LYS A 153 10.33 -4.34 -17.49
CA LYS A 153 11.49 -3.67 -16.89
C LYS A 153 11.09 -2.33 -16.32
N SER A 154 11.43 -2.09 -15.07
CA SER A 154 11.26 -0.77 -14.45
C SER A 154 12.30 0.23 -14.96
N PRO A 155 12.03 1.55 -14.91
CA PRO A 155 13.02 2.56 -15.27
C PRO A 155 14.22 2.53 -14.33
N THR A 156 15.40 2.87 -14.87
CA THR A 156 16.66 3.01 -14.11
C THR A 156 17.05 4.46 -13.89
N GLN A 157 16.30 5.38 -14.48
CA GLN A 157 16.49 6.83 -14.38
C GLN A 157 15.33 7.45 -13.58
N PRO A 158 15.55 8.56 -12.87
CA PRO A 158 14.49 9.28 -12.17
C PRO A 158 13.31 9.61 -13.09
N ASP A 159 12.10 9.44 -12.57
CA ASP A 159 10.88 9.81 -13.28
C ASP A 159 10.75 11.35 -13.35
N PRO A 160 10.67 11.96 -14.54
CA PRO A 160 10.55 13.40 -14.69
C PRO A 160 9.11 13.92 -14.59
N ASP A 161 8.13 13.04 -14.49
CA ASP A 161 6.71 13.40 -14.46
C ASP A 161 6.30 13.92 -13.08
N ILE A 162 5.25 14.73 -13.05
CA ILE A 162 4.74 15.37 -11.84
C ILE A 162 3.46 14.68 -11.41
N TYR A 163 3.37 14.37 -10.12
CA TYR A 163 2.22 13.73 -9.51
C TYR A 163 1.69 14.56 -8.35
N GLU A 164 0.37 14.53 -8.13
CA GLU A 164 -0.26 15.33 -7.08
C GLU A 164 -1.28 14.51 -6.29
N HIS A 165 -1.54 14.91 -5.06
CA HIS A 165 -2.65 14.42 -4.24
C HIS A 165 -3.69 15.53 -4.10
N LYS A 166 -4.98 15.15 -4.12
CA LYS A 166 -6.10 16.07 -3.89
C LYS A 166 -7.14 15.44 -2.99
N TYR A 167 -7.55 16.16 -1.94
CA TYR A 167 -8.71 15.78 -1.13
C TYR A 167 -9.99 16.33 -1.76
N ILE A 168 -11.04 15.50 -1.81
CA ILE A 168 -12.35 15.86 -2.34
C ILE A 168 -13.41 15.43 -1.33
N HIS A 169 -14.37 16.33 -1.09
CA HIS A 169 -15.56 16.08 -0.29
C HIS A 169 -16.80 16.32 -1.13
N CYS A 170 -17.72 15.33 -1.14
CA CYS A 170 -19.00 15.42 -1.83
C CYS A 170 -20.12 14.77 -1.02
N ASP A 171 -21.36 15.13 -1.34
CA ASP A 171 -22.52 14.48 -0.72
C ASP A 171 -22.74 13.11 -1.36
N VAL A 172 -22.67 13.03 -2.69
CA VAL A 172 -22.86 11.80 -3.45
C VAL A 172 -21.69 11.58 -4.41
N LEU A 173 -21.03 10.43 -4.30
CA LEU A 173 -20.08 9.95 -5.29
C LEU A 173 -20.77 8.88 -6.16
N VAL A 174 -20.72 9.05 -7.47
CA VAL A 174 -21.18 8.05 -8.43
C VAL A 174 -19.97 7.47 -9.17
N ILE A 175 -19.81 6.14 -9.14
CA ILE A 175 -18.68 5.42 -9.76
C ILE A 175 -19.19 4.68 -11.00
N GLY A 176 -18.71 5.13 -12.17
CA GLY A 176 -19.13 4.63 -13.48
C GLY A 176 -20.22 5.48 -14.11
N SER A 177 -20.03 5.82 -15.39
CA SER A 177 -20.93 6.66 -16.19
C SER A 177 -21.75 5.88 -17.20
N GLY A 178 -22.00 4.60 -16.93
CA GLY A 178 -23.01 3.84 -17.66
C GLY A 178 -24.40 4.45 -17.47
N ILE A 179 -25.41 3.92 -18.16
CA ILE A 179 -26.77 4.49 -18.15
C ILE A 179 -27.32 4.69 -16.73
N SER A 180 -27.15 3.70 -15.85
CA SER A 180 -27.57 3.80 -14.45
C SER A 180 -26.80 4.87 -13.66
N GLY A 181 -25.49 5.01 -13.92
CA GLY A 181 -24.66 6.03 -13.28
C GLY A 181 -25.01 7.45 -13.71
N ILE A 182 -25.32 7.65 -14.99
CA ILE A 182 -25.80 8.94 -15.50
C ILE A 182 -27.16 9.31 -14.87
N MET A 183 -28.08 8.34 -14.79
CA MET A 183 -29.36 8.53 -14.10
C MET A 183 -29.17 8.91 -12.64
N ALA A 184 -28.26 8.24 -11.94
CA ALA A 184 -27.95 8.50 -10.54
C ALA A 184 -27.34 9.89 -10.33
N ALA A 185 -26.33 10.24 -11.14
CA ALA A 185 -25.65 11.54 -11.04
C ALA A 185 -26.61 12.71 -11.30
N LYS A 186 -27.44 12.59 -12.33
CA LYS A 186 -28.45 13.60 -12.66
C LYS A 186 -29.50 13.72 -11.57
N THR A 187 -30.03 12.61 -11.09
CA THR A 187 -31.03 12.59 -10.02
C THR A 187 -30.47 13.20 -8.72
N ALA A 188 -29.26 12.84 -8.32
CA ALA A 188 -28.63 13.39 -7.12
C ALA A 188 -28.41 14.91 -7.27
N ALA A 189 -27.84 15.36 -8.38
CA ALA A 189 -27.55 16.77 -8.61
C ALA A 189 -28.84 17.62 -8.68
N LYS A 190 -29.87 17.16 -9.39
CA LYS A 190 -31.18 17.87 -9.45
C LYS A 190 -31.89 17.97 -8.11
N ASN A 191 -31.60 17.06 -7.19
CA ASN A 191 -32.10 17.12 -5.81
C ASN A 191 -31.19 17.89 -4.83
N GLY A 192 -30.26 18.69 -5.35
CA GLY A 192 -29.42 19.61 -4.57
C GLY A 192 -28.18 19.00 -3.94
N PHE A 193 -27.87 17.73 -4.17
CA PHE A 193 -26.64 17.11 -3.65
C PHE A 193 -25.41 17.57 -4.42
N LYS A 194 -24.32 17.93 -3.71
CA LYS A 194 -23.00 18.11 -4.31
C LYS A 194 -22.50 16.76 -4.80
N THR A 195 -22.52 16.56 -6.10
CA THR A 195 -22.32 15.26 -6.74
C THR A 195 -20.98 15.20 -7.50
N LEU A 196 -20.26 14.10 -7.34
CA LEU A 196 -19.07 13.77 -8.13
C LEU A 196 -19.35 12.49 -8.94
N LEU A 197 -19.24 12.58 -10.27
CA LEU A 197 -19.29 11.43 -11.19
C LEU A 197 -17.88 11.13 -11.70
N VAL A 198 -17.41 9.89 -11.50
CA VAL A 198 -16.10 9.43 -11.99
C VAL A 198 -16.24 8.24 -12.93
N ASP A 199 -15.45 8.25 -14.03
CA ASP A 199 -15.35 7.13 -14.97
C ASP A 199 -13.91 6.91 -15.41
N GLU A 200 -13.51 5.65 -15.53
CA GLU A 200 -12.14 5.27 -15.97
C GLU A 200 -11.88 5.60 -17.46
N LYS A 201 -12.93 5.71 -18.27
CA LYS A 201 -12.86 5.95 -19.72
C LYS A 201 -12.90 7.43 -20.07
N PRO A 202 -12.38 7.82 -21.24
CA PRO A 202 -12.47 9.20 -21.70
C PRO A 202 -13.91 9.66 -22.05
N ASN A 203 -14.80 8.71 -22.41
CA ASN A 203 -16.15 8.97 -22.86
C ASN A 203 -17.16 8.45 -21.85
N LEU A 204 -18.20 9.25 -21.57
CA LEU A 204 -19.33 8.86 -20.73
C LEU A 204 -20.29 7.95 -21.51
N GLY A 205 -21.09 7.15 -20.78
CA GLY A 205 -22.20 6.37 -21.33
C GLY A 205 -22.03 4.86 -21.30
N GLY A 206 -20.85 4.36 -20.90
CA GLY A 206 -20.59 2.92 -20.71
C GLY A 206 -20.82 2.11 -21.98
N SER A 207 -21.40 0.91 -21.84
CA SER A 207 -21.71 0.03 -23.00
C SER A 207 -22.87 0.51 -23.88
N THR A 208 -23.72 1.38 -23.37
CA THR A 208 -24.91 1.88 -24.09
C THR A 208 -24.53 2.72 -25.32
N ILE A 209 -23.35 3.34 -25.34
CA ILE A 209 -22.84 4.13 -26.49
C ILE A 209 -22.78 3.32 -27.79
N TYR A 210 -22.41 2.03 -27.68
CA TYR A 210 -22.26 1.14 -28.84
C TYR A 210 -23.33 0.03 -28.86
N GLN A 211 -24.48 0.25 -28.21
CA GLN A 211 -25.61 -0.68 -28.24
C GLN A 211 -26.41 -0.48 -29.51
N ASN A 212 -26.88 -1.59 -30.10
CA ASN A 212 -27.67 -1.54 -31.31
C ASN A 212 -29.02 -0.87 -31.07
N SER A 213 -29.30 0.20 -31.79
CA SER A 213 -30.46 1.05 -31.59
C SER A 213 -31.79 0.44 -32.06
N ASP A 214 -31.77 -0.59 -32.92
CA ASP A 214 -33.02 -1.17 -33.49
C ASP A 214 -33.75 -2.06 -32.50
N TYR A 215 -33.01 -2.67 -31.57
CA TYR A 215 -33.55 -3.60 -30.56
C TYR A 215 -33.73 -2.98 -29.17
N PHE A 216 -33.21 -1.77 -28.95
CA PHE A 216 -33.31 -1.08 -27.68
C PHE A 216 -33.78 0.37 -27.86
N LYS A 217 -35.01 0.64 -27.44
CA LYS A 217 -35.59 2.00 -27.49
C LYS A 217 -36.04 2.42 -26.10
N ILE A 218 -35.81 3.70 -25.79
CA ILE A 218 -36.25 4.35 -24.57
C ILE A 218 -37.14 5.54 -25.01
N ASN A 219 -38.40 5.56 -24.58
CA ASN A 219 -39.38 6.55 -25.00
C ASN A 219 -39.42 6.74 -26.54
N ASN A 220 -39.46 5.65 -27.27
CA ASN A 220 -39.44 5.58 -28.75
C ASN A 220 -38.17 6.18 -29.41
N GLN A 221 -37.14 6.53 -28.66
CA GLN A 221 -35.83 6.97 -29.18
C GLN A 221 -34.83 5.83 -29.13
N SER A 222 -33.80 5.86 -29.97
CA SER A 222 -32.70 4.93 -29.85
C SER A 222 -31.99 5.14 -28.49
N SER A 223 -31.50 4.08 -27.87
CA SER A 223 -30.79 4.16 -26.58
C SER A 223 -29.60 5.11 -26.64
N SER A 224 -28.88 5.15 -27.76
CA SER A 224 -27.75 6.05 -27.97
C SER A 224 -28.17 7.52 -28.03
N SER A 225 -29.22 7.86 -28.74
CA SER A 225 -29.72 9.27 -28.84
C SER A 225 -30.28 9.75 -27.50
N TRP A 226 -31.00 8.88 -26.79
CA TRP A 226 -31.49 9.19 -25.46
C TRP A 226 -30.33 9.47 -24.51
N LEU A 227 -29.29 8.61 -24.51
CA LEU A 227 -28.09 8.73 -23.68
C LEU A 227 -27.33 10.04 -23.99
N GLU A 228 -27.16 10.39 -25.25
CA GLU A 228 -26.50 11.64 -25.67
C GLU A 228 -27.22 12.88 -25.11
N LYS A 229 -28.54 12.89 -25.14
CA LYS A 229 -29.35 13.94 -24.51
C LYS A 229 -29.07 14.01 -23.00
N GLU A 230 -29.10 12.88 -22.30
CA GLU A 230 -28.84 12.82 -20.86
C GLU A 230 -27.42 13.32 -20.52
N ILE A 231 -26.41 12.92 -21.28
CA ILE A 231 -25.03 13.39 -21.11
C ILE A 231 -24.93 14.91 -21.30
N ASN A 232 -25.65 15.48 -22.28
CA ASN A 232 -25.63 16.92 -22.52
C ASN A 232 -26.37 17.70 -21.42
N GLU A 233 -27.36 17.09 -20.78
CA GLU A 233 -28.06 17.71 -19.65
C GLU A 233 -27.22 17.70 -18.38
N ILE A 234 -26.55 16.60 -18.04
CA ILE A 234 -25.73 16.52 -16.82
C ILE A 234 -24.52 17.46 -16.86
N LYS A 235 -23.96 17.73 -18.04
CA LYS A 235 -22.86 18.69 -18.23
C LYS A 235 -23.23 20.14 -17.90
N LYS A 236 -24.53 20.45 -17.78
CA LYS A 236 -25.02 21.81 -17.48
C LYS A 236 -25.32 22.04 -15.99
N LEU A 237 -25.15 21.00 -15.15
CA LEU A 237 -25.48 21.06 -13.73
C LEU A 237 -24.28 21.58 -12.93
N ASP A 238 -24.39 22.74 -12.30
CA ASP A 238 -23.29 23.42 -11.60
C ASP A 238 -22.81 22.67 -10.35
N ASN A 239 -23.69 21.87 -9.71
CA ASN A 239 -23.36 21.08 -8.53
C ASN A 239 -22.93 19.63 -8.85
N LEU A 240 -22.67 19.33 -10.13
CA LEU A 240 -22.15 18.04 -10.62
C LEU A 240 -20.75 18.21 -11.21
N GLU A 241 -19.73 17.70 -10.50
CA GLU A 241 -18.37 17.58 -11.05
C GLU A 241 -18.24 16.25 -11.79
N ILE A 242 -17.77 16.27 -13.03
CA ILE A 242 -17.57 15.08 -13.87
C ILE A 242 -16.07 14.89 -14.13
N LYS A 243 -15.54 13.72 -13.79
CA LYS A 243 -14.14 13.32 -14.04
C LYS A 243 -14.07 12.06 -14.86
N THR A 244 -13.68 12.19 -16.11
CA THR A 244 -13.32 11.08 -17.00
C THR A 244 -11.86 10.69 -16.83
N ARG A 245 -11.42 9.56 -17.39
CA ARG A 245 -10.07 8.98 -17.20
C ARG A 245 -9.69 8.89 -15.71
N THR A 246 -10.70 8.62 -14.87
CA THR A 246 -10.56 8.58 -13.42
C THR A 246 -10.99 7.23 -12.89
N SER A 247 -10.01 6.39 -12.58
CA SER A 247 -10.24 5.03 -12.07
C SER A 247 -10.27 5.01 -10.54
N VAL A 248 -11.36 4.51 -9.95
CA VAL A 248 -11.40 4.23 -8.51
C VAL A 248 -10.59 2.97 -8.24
N ALA A 249 -9.47 3.13 -7.56
CA ALA A 249 -8.53 2.06 -7.28
C ALA A 249 -8.82 1.32 -5.97
N ALA A 250 -9.37 2.03 -4.97
CA ALA A 250 -9.66 1.46 -3.65
C ALA A 250 -10.90 2.09 -3.02
N TYR A 251 -11.63 1.26 -2.28
CA TYR A 251 -12.77 1.69 -1.47
C TYR A 251 -12.60 1.16 -0.04
N HIS A 252 -12.32 2.07 0.88
CA HIS A 252 -12.08 1.80 2.30
C HIS A 252 -13.34 2.07 3.14
N GLY A 253 -13.27 1.80 4.44
CA GLY A 253 -14.36 2.08 5.36
C GLY A 253 -14.78 3.56 5.42
N TYR A 254 -16.00 3.82 5.90
CA TYR A 254 -16.57 5.16 6.07
C TYR A 254 -16.61 6.01 4.79
N ASN A 255 -16.88 5.37 3.66
CA ASN A 255 -16.95 6.01 2.33
C ASN A 255 -15.69 6.84 1.98
N PHE A 256 -14.52 6.31 2.31
CA PHE A 256 -13.23 6.84 1.89
C PHE A 256 -12.71 6.07 0.67
N LEU A 257 -12.51 6.77 -0.43
CA LEU A 257 -12.09 6.16 -1.68
C LEU A 257 -10.81 6.81 -2.21
N LEU A 258 -10.01 6.00 -2.91
CA LEU A 258 -8.84 6.45 -3.65
C LEU A 258 -9.10 6.28 -5.15
N ALA A 259 -8.91 7.35 -5.91
CA ALA A 259 -9.03 7.31 -7.37
C ALA A 259 -7.80 7.94 -8.05
N ARG A 260 -7.39 7.37 -9.19
CA ARG A 260 -6.36 7.93 -10.04
C ARG A 260 -7.01 8.72 -11.19
N GLU A 261 -6.83 10.02 -11.20
CA GLU A 261 -7.18 10.88 -12.35
C GLU A 261 -5.97 10.96 -13.28
N ASN A 262 -6.14 10.48 -14.52
CA ASN A 262 -5.12 10.52 -15.55
C ASN A 262 -5.29 11.77 -16.41
N LEU A 263 -4.32 12.68 -16.34
CA LEU A 263 -4.42 14.01 -16.98
C LEU A 263 -3.67 14.11 -18.31
N THR A 264 -2.57 13.36 -18.48
CA THR A 264 -1.70 13.59 -19.63
C THR A 264 -1.21 12.35 -20.37
N ASP A 265 -1.54 11.13 -19.96
CA ASP A 265 -1.06 9.91 -20.62
C ASP A 265 -1.50 9.79 -22.10
N HIS A 266 -2.61 10.40 -22.45
CA HIS A 266 -3.12 10.46 -23.82
C HIS A 266 -2.44 11.54 -24.69
N LEU A 267 -1.52 12.34 -24.12
CA LEU A 267 -0.79 13.41 -24.83
C LEU A 267 0.59 12.93 -25.26
N PRO A 268 1.14 13.44 -26.37
CA PRO A 268 2.54 13.28 -26.70
C PRO A 268 3.46 13.71 -25.55
N VAL A 269 4.59 13.03 -25.39
CA VAL A 269 5.52 13.24 -24.27
C VAL A 269 5.97 14.70 -24.13
N GLU A 270 6.21 15.37 -25.27
CA GLU A 270 6.65 16.77 -25.32
C GLU A 270 5.60 17.73 -24.73
N GLN A 271 4.33 17.38 -24.80
CA GLN A 271 3.23 18.19 -24.29
C GLN A 271 2.96 17.98 -22.80
N ARG A 272 3.63 17.00 -22.15
CA ARG A 272 3.49 16.67 -20.72
C ARG A 272 4.38 17.55 -19.83
N LYS A 273 5.42 18.17 -20.37
CA LYS A 273 6.41 18.95 -19.62
C LYS A 273 5.74 20.03 -18.76
N GLY A 274 6.03 20.01 -17.46
CA GLY A 274 5.48 20.94 -16.47
C GLY A 274 4.00 20.73 -16.11
N LYS A 275 3.35 19.69 -16.64
CA LYS A 275 1.97 19.33 -16.30
C LYS A 275 1.95 18.15 -15.36
N THR A 276 0.96 18.12 -14.46
CA THR A 276 0.69 16.94 -13.63
C THR A 276 0.26 15.77 -14.50
N ARG A 277 0.92 14.64 -14.36
CA ARG A 277 0.59 13.41 -15.08
C ARG A 277 -0.64 12.74 -14.47
N HIS A 278 -0.56 12.40 -13.19
CA HIS A 278 -1.67 11.78 -12.44
C HIS A 278 -1.97 12.56 -11.16
N LYS A 279 -3.24 12.55 -10.74
CA LYS A 279 -3.65 12.95 -9.40
C LYS A 279 -4.20 11.74 -8.64
N LEU A 280 -3.74 11.54 -7.42
CA LEU A 280 -4.41 10.67 -6.47
C LEU A 280 -5.49 11.48 -5.76
N LEU A 281 -6.74 11.17 -6.07
CA LEU A 281 -7.90 11.76 -5.42
C LEU A 281 -8.22 10.95 -4.16
N LYS A 282 -8.21 11.61 -3.02
CA LYS A 282 -8.64 11.09 -1.72
C LYS A 282 -10.05 11.60 -1.46
N ILE A 283 -11.04 10.76 -1.77
CA ILE A 283 -12.45 11.16 -1.82
C ILE A 283 -13.15 10.72 -0.53
N ARG A 284 -13.78 11.64 0.15
CA ARG A 284 -14.69 11.36 1.25
C ARG A 284 -16.11 11.75 0.83
N ALA A 285 -17.01 10.76 0.72
CA ALA A 285 -18.39 10.96 0.31
C ALA A 285 -19.34 10.62 1.46
N LYS A 286 -20.44 11.37 1.59
CA LYS A 286 -21.52 10.99 2.54
C LYS A 286 -22.22 9.72 2.03
N LYS A 287 -22.51 9.65 0.73
CA LYS A 287 -23.18 8.53 0.07
C LYS A 287 -22.38 8.10 -1.17
N VAL A 288 -22.28 6.81 -1.40
CA VAL A 288 -21.61 6.24 -2.58
C VAL A 288 -22.59 5.42 -3.41
N ILE A 289 -22.65 5.69 -4.70
CA ILE A 289 -23.42 4.92 -5.68
C ILE A 289 -22.47 4.22 -6.64
N SER A 290 -22.41 2.89 -6.57
CA SER A 290 -21.64 2.07 -7.49
C SER A 290 -22.47 1.68 -8.69
N ALA A 291 -22.05 2.15 -9.88
CA ALA A 291 -22.62 1.83 -11.18
C ALA A 291 -21.55 1.22 -12.11
N THR A 292 -20.75 0.32 -11.55
CA THR A 292 -19.51 -0.24 -12.14
C THR A 292 -19.75 -1.30 -13.22
N GLY A 293 -21.00 -1.62 -13.47
CA GLY A 293 -21.37 -2.55 -14.56
C GLY A 293 -21.07 -4.01 -14.27
N SER A 294 -20.86 -4.78 -15.34
CA SER A 294 -20.57 -6.21 -15.30
C SER A 294 -19.46 -6.55 -16.29
N ILE A 295 -18.80 -7.68 -16.06
CA ILE A 295 -17.72 -8.22 -16.89
C ILE A 295 -18.22 -9.48 -17.57
N GLU A 296 -18.04 -9.60 -18.89
CA GLU A 296 -18.37 -10.81 -19.62
C GLU A 296 -17.42 -11.95 -19.22
N ARG A 297 -17.95 -13.14 -19.00
CA ARG A 297 -17.18 -14.33 -18.65
C ARG A 297 -16.64 -15.02 -19.91
N PRO A 298 -15.38 -15.45 -19.93
CA PRO A 298 -14.90 -16.40 -20.92
C PRO A 298 -15.53 -17.78 -20.69
N MET A 299 -15.11 -18.76 -21.47
CA MET A 299 -15.41 -20.18 -21.23
C MET A 299 -14.12 -20.97 -21.09
N VAL A 300 -14.10 -22.02 -20.25
CA VAL A 300 -12.92 -22.83 -19.98
C VAL A 300 -12.99 -24.12 -20.81
N PHE A 301 -12.15 -24.19 -21.87
CA PHE A 301 -12.00 -25.32 -22.79
C PHE A 301 -10.53 -25.49 -23.20
N ASP A 302 -10.23 -26.54 -23.92
CA ASP A 302 -8.85 -26.86 -24.29
C ASP A 302 -8.22 -25.81 -25.23
N ASN A 303 -7.04 -25.30 -24.82
CA ASN A 303 -6.29 -24.26 -25.53
C ASN A 303 -7.09 -22.98 -25.79
N ASN A 304 -7.84 -22.54 -24.80
CA ASN A 304 -8.67 -21.32 -24.83
C ASN A 304 -7.89 -20.00 -24.75
N ASP A 305 -6.57 -20.04 -24.91
CA ASP A 305 -5.65 -18.90 -24.72
C ASP A 305 -5.01 -18.39 -26.03
N ARG A 306 -5.36 -18.92 -27.19
CA ARG A 306 -4.70 -18.54 -28.44
C ARG A 306 -5.03 -17.12 -28.87
N PRO A 307 -4.07 -16.37 -29.48
CA PRO A 307 -4.38 -15.09 -30.11
C PRO A 307 -5.50 -15.25 -31.17
N GLY A 308 -6.43 -14.30 -31.17
CA GLY A 308 -7.64 -14.34 -31.97
C GLY A 308 -8.86 -14.96 -31.27
N ILE A 309 -8.69 -15.40 -30.01
CA ILE A 309 -9.82 -15.70 -29.11
C ILE A 309 -10.10 -14.45 -28.29
N LEU A 310 -11.29 -13.87 -28.43
CA LEU A 310 -11.72 -12.65 -27.73
C LEU A 310 -13.08 -12.88 -27.07
N LEU A 311 -13.41 -12.03 -26.08
CA LEU A 311 -14.77 -11.95 -25.59
C LEU A 311 -15.71 -11.41 -26.68
N SER A 312 -16.93 -11.91 -26.72
CA SER A 312 -17.94 -11.50 -27.72
C SER A 312 -18.24 -10.01 -27.62
N SER A 313 -18.40 -9.48 -26.41
CA SER A 313 -18.58 -8.05 -26.16
C SER A 313 -17.39 -7.19 -26.60
N ALA A 314 -16.17 -7.73 -26.50
CA ALA A 314 -14.99 -7.03 -27.00
C ALA A 314 -15.00 -6.91 -28.51
N ILE A 315 -15.32 -7.99 -29.24
CA ILE A 315 -15.48 -7.97 -30.71
C ILE A 315 -16.52 -6.92 -31.10
N LYS A 316 -17.68 -6.92 -30.44
CA LYS A 316 -18.73 -5.93 -30.67
C LYS A 316 -18.21 -4.50 -30.43
N LYS A 317 -17.51 -4.26 -29.34
CA LYS A 317 -16.94 -2.94 -29.02
C LYS A 317 -15.88 -2.51 -30.04
N TYR A 318 -15.00 -3.42 -30.48
CA TYR A 318 -14.02 -3.10 -31.53
C TYR A 318 -14.71 -2.73 -32.85
N ALA A 319 -15.77 -3.45 -33.22
CA ALA A 319 -16.53 -3.15 -34.43
C ALA A 319 -17.36 -1.86 -34.32
N ASP A 320 -18.13 -1.68 -33.24
CA ASP A 320 -19.12 -0.61 -33.11
C ASP A 320 -18.51 0.72 -32.65
N PHE A 321 -17.50 0.65 -31.78
CA PHE A 321 -16.90 1.84 -31.17
C PHE A 321 -15.62 2.29 -31.88
N PHE A 322 -14.73 1.35 -32.20
CA PHE A 322 -13.45 1.65 -32.83
C PHE A 322 -13.45 1.45 -34.36
N GLY A 323 -14.48 0.83 -34.93
CA GLY A 323 -14.50 0.55 -36.36
C GLY A 323 -13.43 -0.47 -36.81
N VAL A 324 -13.22 -1.54 -36.05
CA VAL A 324 -12.20 -2.55 -36.32
C VAL A 324 -12.82 -3.93 -36.39
N ALA A 325 -12.59 -4.67 -37.48
CA ALA A 325 -12.88 -6.10 -37.58
C ALA A 325 -11.79 -6.91 -36.86
N CYS A 326 -12.16 -7.82 -35.94
CA CYS A 326 -11.20 -8.67 -35.25
C CYS A 326 -10.72 -9.87 -36.06
N GLY A 327 -11.40 -10.18 -37.15
CA GLY A 327 -11.06 -11.26 -38.08
C GLY A 327 -11.90 -11.22 -39.35
N GLU A 328 -11.50 -12.02 -40.34
CA GLU A 328 -12.22 -12.22 -41.61
C GLU A 328 -13.20 -13.41 -41.53
N LYS A 329 -12.86 -14.45 -40.75
CA LYS A 329 -13.61 -15.66 -40.51
C LYS A 329 -13.99 -15.76 -39.04
N ASN A 330 -15.10 -15.13 -38.65
CA ASN A 330 -15.51 -15.07 -37.25
C ASN A 330 -16.42 -16.25 -36.92
N ILE A 331 -16.18 -16.84 -35.74
CA ILE A 331 -17.09 -17.80 -35.11
C ILE A 331 -17.44 -17.26 -33.73
N LEU A 332 -18.71 -17.36 -33.31
CA LEU A 332 -19.14 -17.02 -31.97
C LEU A 332 -19.45 -18.29 -31.17
N PHE A 333 -19.03 -18.35 -29.92
CA PHE A 333 -19.26 -19.46 -29.00
C PHE A 333 -19.91 -18.95 -27.73
N THR A 334 -21.12 -19.46 -27.41
CA THR A 334 -21.93 -18.86 -26.35
C THR A 334 -22.75 -19.87 -25.54
N ASN A 335 -23.25 -19.42 -24.40
CA ASN A 335 -24.30 -20.04 -23.59
C ASN A 335 -25.44 -19.06 -23.24
N ASN A 336 -25.49 -17.90 -23.89
CA ASN A 336 -26.46 -16.84 -23.58
C ASN A 336 -26.74 -15.95 -24.81
N ASP A 337 -27.72 -15.05 -24.70
CA ASP A 337 -28.23 -14.27 -25.86
C ASP A 337 -27.32 -13.08 -26.25
N SER A 338 -26.41 -12.62 -25.40
CA SER A 338 -25.62 -11.43 -25.73
C SER A 338 -24.68 -11.62 -26.92
N ALA A 339 -24.30 -12.87 -27.23
CA ALA A 339 -23.51 -13.17 -28.42
C ALA A 339 -24.35 -13.02 -29.72
N TYR A 340 -25.67 -13.20 -29.67
CA TYR A 340 -26.55 -12.92 -30.81
C TYR A 340 -26.64 -11.41 -31.10
N GLU A 341 -26.61 -10.56 -30.08
CA GLU A 341 -26.48 -9.11 -30.27
C GLU A 341 -25.18 -8.77 -31.01
N THR A 342 -24.09 -9.41 -30.61
CA THR A 342 -22.79 -9.27 -31.29
C THR A 342 -22.90 -9.72 -32.75
N ALA A 343 -23.53 -10.87 -33.00
CA ALA A 343 -23.73 -11.38 -34.36
C ALA A 343 -24.50 -10.39 -35.24
N ILE A 344 -25.57 -9.83 -34.74
CA ILE A 344 -26.40 -8.84 -35.47
C ILE A 344 -25.57 -7.60 -35.80
N SER A 345 -24.79 -7.09 -34.80
CA SER A 345 -23.90 -5.94 -35.03
C SER A 345 -22.87 -6.21 -36.13
N LEU A 346 -22.22 -7.39 -36.10
CA LEU A 346 -21.24 -7.78 -37.12
C LEU A 346 -21.87 -7.90 -38.53
N ILE A 347 -23.04 -8.49 -38.62
CA ILE A 347 -23.81 -8.63 -39.87
C ILE A 347 -24.10 -7.25 -40.46
N GLN A 348 -24.60 -6.31 -39.64
CA GLN A 348 -24.92 -4.96 -40.09
C GLN A 348 -23.72 -4.19 -40.64
N LYS A 349 -22.50 -4.56 -40.17
CA LYS A 349 -21.25 -3.99 -40.67
C LYS A 349 -20.61 -4.77 -41.81
N GLY A 350 -21.25 -5.80 -42.31
CA GLY A 350 -20.74 -6.64 -43.40
C GLY A 350 -19.59 -7.55 -42.99
N ILE A 351 -19.40 -7.82 -41.68
CA ILE A 351 -18.37 -8.71 -41.16
C ILE A 351 -18.89 -10.15 -41.22
N ASN A 352 -18.12 -11.06 -41.87
CA ASN A 352 -18.51 -12.45 -42.05
C ASN A 352 -18.52 -13.25 -40.73
N ILE A 353 -19.58 -14.03 -40.52
CA ILE A 353 -19.73 -15.01 -39.43
C ILE A 353 -19.91 -16.41 -40.05
N GLU A 354 -18.91 -17.28 -39.86
CA GLU A 354 -18.94 -18.64 -40.38
C GLU A 354 -19.93 -19.55 -39.65
N ALA A 355 -20.05 -19.39 -38.33
CA ALA A 355 -20.95 -20.16 -37.51
C ALA A 355 -21.17 -19.55 -36.12
N ILE A 356 -22.25 -19.95 -35.46
CA ILE A 356 -22.46 -19.74 -34.02
C ILE A 356 -22.56 -21.13 -33.36
N ILE A 357 -21.84 -21.33 -32.27
CA ILE A 357 -21.89 -22.53 -31.43
C ILE A 357 -22.59 -22.13 -30.14
N ASP A 358 -23.70 -22.79 -29.80
CA ASP A 358 -24.43 -22.53 -28.55
C ASP A 358 -24.49 -23.81 -27.71
N ASN A 359 -24.11 -23.73 -26.46
CA ASN A 359 -24.16 -24.87 -25.53
C ASN A 359 -25.61 -25.29 -25.20
N ARG A 360 -26.55 -24.40 -25.36
CA ARG A 360 -27.98 -24.67 -25.11
C ARG A 360 -28.59 -25.49 -26.27
N GLU A 361 -29.39 -26.46 -25.92
CA GLU A 361 -30.13 -27.26 -26.91
C GLU A 361 -31.35 -26.49 -27.43
N GLU A 362 -32.05 -25.81 -26.52
CA GLU A 362 -33.23 -24.98 -26.82
C GLU A 362 -32.88 -23.52 -26.57
N VAL A 363 -33.15 -22.67 -27.53
CA VAL A 363 -32.90 -21.24 -27.48
C VAL A 363 -34.16 -20.53 -27.96
N ASP A 364 -34.91 -19.94 -27.02
CA ASP A 364 -36.06 -19.10 -27.33
C ASP A 364 -35.64 -17.63 -27.26
N SER A 365 -35.30 -17.04 -28.40
CA SER A 365 -34.77 -15.68 -28.50
C SER A 365 -35.18 -15.02 -29.81
N LYS A 366 -35.72 -13.81 -29.71
CA LYS A 366 -35.99 -12.99 -30.90
C LYS A 366 -34.71 -12.65 -31.67
N LEU A 367 -33.60 -12.52 -30.98
CA LEU A 367 -32.29 -12.24 -31.58
C LEU A 367 -31.78 -13.42 -32.39
N LEU A 368 -32.02 -14.65 -31.93
CA LEU A 368 -31.72 -15.87 -32.69
C LEU A 368 -32.43 -15.86 -34.04
N TYR A 369 -33.72 -15.56 -34.07
CA TYR A 369 -34.50 -15.51 -35.28
C TYR A 369 -33.96 -14.48 -36.30
N GLU A 370 -33.51 -13.33 -35.82
CA GLU A 370 -32.88 -12.34 -36.71
C GLU A 370 -31.54 -12.82 -37.30
N VAL A 371 -30.78 -13.60 -36.54
CA VAL A 371 -29.51 -14.18 -37.01
C VAL A 371 -29.79 -15.30 -38.04
N GLU A 372 -30.78 -16.14 -37.78
CA GLU A 372 -31.18 -17.22 -38.71
C GLU A 372 -31.63 -16.71 -40.10
N LYS A 373 -32.29 -15.54 -40.16
CA LYS A 373 -32.64 -14.88 -41.43
C LYS A 373 -31.43 -14.55 -42.32
N ASN A 374 -30.26 -14.42 -41.74
CA ASN A 374 -29.01 -14.13 -42.48
C ASN A 374 -28.25 -15.38 -42.90
N ASN A 375 -28.88 -16.56 -42.85
CA ASN A 375 -28.33 -17.86 -43.28
C ASN A 375 -27.04 -18.27 -42.54
N ILE A 376 -26.81 -17.81 -41.33
CA ILE A 376 -25.66 -18.19 -40.49
C ILE A 376 -25.93 -19.57 -39.88
N LYS A 377 -24.92 -20.46 -39.99
CA LYS A 377 -25.02 -21.80 -39.43
C LYS A 377 -24.94 -21.77 -37.90
N ILE A 378 -25.92 -22.32 -37.22
CA ILE A 378 -26.02 -22.36 -35.75
C ILE A 378 -25.97 -23.80 -35.27
N PHE A 379 -25.03 -24.14 -34.40
CA PHE A 379 -24.86 -25.46 -33.78
C PHE A 379 -25.38 -25.39 -32.33
N LYS A 380 -26.67 -25.75 -32.13
CA LYS A 380 -27.32 -25.80 -30.82
C LYS A 380 -26.96 -27.10 -30.08
N GLY A 381 -26.67 -27.05 -28.78
CA GLY A 381 -26.21 -28.20 -27.98
C GLY A 381 -24.79 -28.66 -28.28
N TYR A 382 -23.93 -27.79 -28.89
CA TYR A 382 -22.54 -28.08 -29.20
C TYR A 382 -21.60 -27.29 -28.34
N THR A 383 -20.35 -27.81 -28.20
CA THR A 383 -19.28 -27.14 -27.49
C THR A 383 -17.98 -27.16 -28.30
N VAL A 384 -17.11 -26.17 -28.05
CA VAL A 384 -15.72 -26.17 -28.54
C VAL A 384 -14.90 -27.10 -27.66
N THR A 385 -14.28 -28.12 -28.31
CA THR A 385 -13.44 -29.11 -27.60
C THR A 385 -11.94 -28.84 -27.74
N ASP A 386 -11.51 -28.11 -28.76
CA ASP A 386 -10.12 -27.73 -28.95
C ASP A 386 -9.98 -26.57 -29.95
N THR A 387 -8.80 -25.88 -29.89
CA THR A 387 -8.42 -24.83 -30.83
C THR A 387 -7.06 -25.12 -31.43
N PHE A 388 -6.82 -24.65 -32.66
CA PHE A 388 -5.59 -24.86 -33.43
C PHE A 388 -5.02 -23.55 -33.96
N GLY A 389 -3.72 -23.55 -34.22
CA GLY A 389 -2.95 -22.39 -34.64
C GLY A 389 -1.81 -22.10 -33.65
N TYR A 390 -0.86 -21.26 -34.04
CA TYR A 390 0.29 -20.88 -33.20
C TYR A 390 0.26 -19.39 -32.87
N LYS A 391 0.53 -18.51 -33.81
CA LYS A 391 0.51 -17.06 -33.62
C LYS A 391 -0.90 -16.47 -33.64
N ARG A 392 -1.85 -17.20 -34.20
CA ARG A 392 -3.26 -16.87 -34.26
C ARG A 392 -4.07 -18.18 -34.40
N ILE A 393 -5.29 -18.19 -33.93
CA ILE A 393 -6.23 -19.26 -34.19
C ILE A 393 -6.48 -19.40 -35.70
N ASN A 394 -6.58 -20.62 -36.19
CA ASN A 394 -6.91 -20.89 -37.59
C ASN A 394 -8.04 -21.93 -37.77
N LYS A 395 -8.38 -22.63 -36.70
CA LYS A 395 -9.40 -23.69 -36.71
C LYS A 395 -9.85 -24.00 -35.30
N ILE A 396 -11.09 -24.39 -35.12
CA ILE A 396 -11.66 -24.99 -33.90
C ILE A 396 -12.20 -26.39 -34.20
N SER A 397 -12.33 -27.18 -33.14
CA SER A 397 -13.08 -28.44 -33.13
C SER A 397 -14.26 -28.34 -32.23
N ILE A 398 -15.44 -28.82 -32.72
CA ILE A 398 -16.67 -28.86 -31.96
C ILE A 398 -17.25 -30.29 -31.89
N LYS A 399 -17.96 -30.58 -30.82
CA LYS A 399 -18.76 -31.80 -30.63
C LYS A 399 -20.07 -31.48 -29.91
N GLN A 400 -21.04 -32.37 -30.05
CA GLN A 400 -22.28 -32.24 -29.33
C GLN A 400 -22.08 -32.53 -27.85
N LEU A 401 -22.76 -31.77 -27.01
CA LEU A 401 -22.80 -32.00 -25.55
C LEU A 401 -23.82 -33.10 -25.22
N SER A 402 -23.52 -33.94 -24.24
CA SER A 402 -24.55 -34.79 -23.61
C SER A 402 -25.61 -33.92 -22.92
N LYS A 403 -26.80 -34.46 -22.72
CA LYS A 403 -27.92 -33.73 -22.09
C LYS A 403 -27.53 -33.18 -20.69
N ASP A 404 -26.78 -33.94 -19.93
CA ASP A 404 -26.24 -33.53 -18.62
C ASP A 404 -25.08 -32.51 -18.68
N GLY A 405 -24.51 -32.28 -19.87
CA GLY A 405 -23.40 -31.38 -20.10
C GLY A 405 -22.03 -31.88 -19.60
N GLN A 406 -21.96 -33.13 -19.12
CA GLN A 406 -20.75 -33.70 -18.51
C GLN A 406 -19.79 -34.33 -19.52
N ASN A 407 -20.30 -34.71 -20.71
CA ASN A 407 -19.54 -35.39 -21.73
C ASN A 407 -19.80 -34.81 -23.12
N VAL A 408 -18.90 -35.12 -24.06
CA VAL A 408 -19.11 -34.86 -25.49
C VAL A 408 -19.43 -36.15 -26.21
N VAL A 409 -20.39 -36.08 -27.15
CA VAL A 409 -20.88 -37.22 -27.93
C VAL A 409 -20.80 -36.93 -29.43
N GLY A 410 -20.97 -37.96 -30.22
CA GLY A 410 -20.98 -37.86 -31.70
C GLY A 410 -19.63 -37.61 -32.34
N SER A 411 -19.63 -37.34 -33.63
CA SER A 411 -18.41 -37.10 -34.41
C SER A 411 -17.89 -35.70 -34.28
N LYS A 412 -16.56 -35.54 -34.37
CA LYS A 412 -15.84 -34.26 -34.29
C LYS A 412 -16.04 -33.48 -35.60
N ILE A 413 -16.42 -32.24 -35.51
CA ILE A 413 -16.52 -31.29 -36.62
C ILE A 413 -15.42 -30.25 -36.50
N ASN A 414 -14.69 -29.98 -37.58
CA ASN A 414 -13.66 -28.95 -37.63
C ASN A 414 -14.17 -27.75 -38.45
N LEU A 415 -14.02 -26.56 -37.89
CA LEU A 415 -14.43 -25.31 -38.53
C LEU A 415 -13.20 -24.37 -38.65
N SER A 416 -12.98 -23.78 -39.81
CA SER A 416 -11.92 -22.79 -40.02
C SER A 416 -12.36 -21.44 -39.48
N CYS A 417 -11.50 -20.78 -38.73
CA CYS A 417 -11.72 -19.42 -38.25
C CYS A 417 -10.40 -18.72 -37.94
N ASP A 418 -10.38 -17.40 -38.00
CA ASP A 418 -9.24 -16.58 -37.57
C ASP A 418 -9.59 -15.67 -36.40
N CYS A 419 -10.88 -15.68 -35.98
CA CYS A 419 -11.40 -15.03 -34.79
C CYS A 419 -12.49 -15.90 -34.16
N LEU A 420 -12.36 -16.15 -32.83
CA LEU A 420 -13.36 -16.87 -32.04
C LEU A 420 -13.86 -15.92 -30.93
N GLY A 421 -15.11 -15.48 -31.04
CA GLY A 421 -15.78 -14.69 -29.99
C GLY A 421 -16.38 -15.62 -28.93
N VAL A 422 -16.08 -15.40 -27.67
CA VAL A 422 -16.55 -16.26 -26.57
C VAL A 422 -17.44 -15.47 -25.61
N SER A 423 -18.59 -16.03 -25.23
CA SER A 423 -19.53 -15.44 -24.28
C SER A 423 -20.04 -16.49 -23.30
N GLY A 424 -19.54 -16.50 -22.06
CA GLY A 424 -19.92 -17.42 -20.98
C GLY A 424 -20.91 -16.82 -19.97
N GLY A 425 -21.57 -15.71 -20.30
CA GLY A 425 -22.46 -14.95 -19.42
C GLY A 425 -21.76 -13.75 -18.78
N TRP A 426 -22.40 -13.18 -17.77
CA TRP A 426 -21.95 -11.92 -17.16
C TRP A 426 -21.76 -12.06 -15.65
N THR A 427 -20.81 -11.33 -15.10
CA THR A 427 -20.51 -11.26 -13.67
C THR A 427 -20.57 -9.81 -13.21
N PRO A 428 -21.38 -9.46 -12.20
CA PRO A 428 -21.39 -8.14 -11.60
C PRO A 428 -19.99 -7.70 -11.13
N ALA A 429 -19.62 -6.45 -11.40
CA ALA A 429 -18.32 -5.89 -10.96
C ALA A 429 -18.41 -5.43 -9.51
N VAL A 430 -18.30 -6.36 -8.55
CA VAL A 430 -18.52 -6.14 -7.12
C VAL A 430 -17.23 -5.90 -6.31
N HIS A 431 -16.09 -5.77 -6.97
CA HIS A 431 -14.77 -5.68 -6.33
C HIS A 431 -14.69 -4.52 -5.34
N LEU A 432 -15.07 -3.31 -5.75
CA LEU A 432 -15.05 -2.13 -4.88
C LEU A 432 -16.04 -2.27 -3.71
N PHE A 433 -17.21 -2.82 -3.97
CA PHE A 433 -18.23 -3.06 -2.95
C PHE A 433 -17.69 -3.96 -1.82
N THR A 434 -16.97 -5.03 -2.15
CA THR A 434 -16.44 -5.95 -1.16
C THR A 434 -15.20 -5.43 -0.46
N GLN A 435 -14.39 -4.58 -1.10
CA GLN A 435 -13.22 -3.95 -0.47
C GLN A 435 -13.60 -3.11 0.76
N SER A 436 -14.73 -2.44 0.72
CA SER A 436 -15.24 -1.59 1.81
C SER A 436 -16.07 -2.35 2.88
N GLY A 437 -16.06 -3.68 2.83
CA GLY A 437 -16.73 -4.54 3.81
C GLY A 437 -18.13 -5.00 3.43
N GLY A 438 -18.59 -4.69 2.21
CA GLY A 438 -19.86 -5.16 1.68
C GLY A 438 -19.93 -6.69 1.59
N LYS A 439 -21.07 -7.25 1.95
CA LYS A 439 -21.35 -8.69 1.91
C LYS A 439 -22.14 -9.04 0.67
N LEU A 440 -21.71 -10.09 0.00
CA LEU A 440 -22.38 -10.61 -1.18
C LEU A 440 -23.36 -11.74 -0.80
N LYS A 441 -24.36 -11.94 -1.66
CA LYS A 441 -25.17 -13.15 -1.68
C LYS A 441 -25.08 -13.82 -3.03
N PHE A 442 -25.13 -15.14 -3.06
CA PHE A 442 -25.20 -15.92 -4.30
C PHE A 442 -26.63 -15.98 -4.80
N ARG A 443 -26.84 -15.79 -6.09
CA ARG A 443 -28.13 -15.91 -6.76
C ARG A 443 -28.10 -17.11 -7.69
N ASP A 444 -28.95 -18.13 -7.40
CA ASP A 444 -28.93 -19.41 -8.12
C ASP A 444 -29.45 -19.26 -9.55
N GLU A 445 -30.39 -18.35 -9.79
CA GLU A 445 -31.04 -18.15 -11.12
C GLU A 445 -30.00 -17.84 -12.22
N ASP A 446 -28.99 -17.05 -11.91
CA ASP A 446 -27.93 -16.67 -12.84
C ASP A 446 -26.54 -17.09 -12.40
N GLN A 447 -26.49 -17.84 -11.31
CA GLN A 447 -25.24 -18.37 -10.74
C GLN A 447 -24.14 -17.30 -10.63
N THR A 448 -24.49 -16.22 -9.93
CA THR A 448 -23.59 -15.08 -9.74
C THR A 448 -23.73 -14.50 -8.33
N PHE A 449 -22.68 -13.79 -7.91
CA PHE A 449 -22.72 -13.04 -6.66
C PHE A 449 -23.19 -11.62 -6.91
N ILE A 450 -24.13 -11.16 -6.08
CA ILE A 450 -24.67 -9.80 -6.10
C ILE A 450 -24.53 -9.13 -4.75
N PRO A 451 -24.50 -7.79 -4.67
CA PRO A 451 -24.51 -7.04 -3.41
C PRO A 451 -25.68 -7.44 -2.51
N ASN A 452 -25.43 -7.50 -1.19
CA ASN A 452 -26.44 -7.81 -0.19
C ASN A 452 -26.51 -6.71 0.89
N THR A 453 -25.53 -6.63 1.80
CA THR A 453 -25.47 -5.64 2.87
C THR A 453 -24.14 -4.88 2.85
N HIS A 454 -24.17 -3.63 3.28
CA HIS A 454 -22.98 -2.80 3.38
C HIS A 454 -22.97 -2.02 4.70
N PRO A 455 -21.79 -1.87 5.36
CA PRO A 455 -21.69 -1.17 6.64
C PRO A 455 -21.82 0.36 6.56
N SER A 456 -21.64 0.94 5.36
CA SER A 456 -21.72 2.39 5.12
C SER A 456 -22.89 2.74 4.19
N ASP A 457 -23.20 4.03 4.04
CA ASP A 457 -24.18 4.55 3.08
C ASP A 457 -23.71 4.31 1.63
N GLN A 458 -23.96 3.12 1.14
CA GLN A 458 -23.59 2.66 -0.21
C GLN A 458 -24.79 2.03 -0.91
N LEU A 459 -24.96 2.33 -2.20
CA LEU A 459 -25.95 1.73 -3.10
C LEU A 459 -25.24 1.17 -4.34
N SER A 460 -25.54 -0.06 -4.72
CA SER A 460 -25.14 -0.62 -6.02
C SER A 460 -26.34 -0.62 -6.96
N ILE A 461 -26.16 -0.17 -8.21
CA ILE A 461 -27.23 -0.07 -9.21
C ILE A 461 -26.78 -0.59 -10.57
N GLY A 462 -27.74 -0.99 -11.38
CA GLY A 462 -27.49 -1.51 -12.72
C GLY A 462 -26.80 -2.87 -12.69
N ALA A 463 -25.98 -3.16 -13.69
CA ALA A 463 -25.42 -4.50 -13.87
C ALA A 463 -24.50 -4.95 -12.72
N CYS A 464 -23.89 -4.04 -11.96
CA CYS A 464 -23.13 -4.44 -10.77
C CYS A 464 -24.02 -4.87 -9.59
N ASN A 465 -25.30 -4.54 -9.63
CA ASN A 465 -26.31 -5.05 -8.69
C ASN A 465 -26.98 -6.34 -9.18
N GLY A 466 -26.62 -6.80 -10.38
CA GLY A 466 -27.19 -7.98 -11.01
C GLY A 466 -28.40 -7.70 -11.94
N ASP A 467 -28.70 -6.45 -12.24
CA ASP A 467 -29.69 -6.07 -13.27
C ASP A 467 -28.94 -6.10 -14.62
N LEU A 468 -28.96 -7.27 -15.28
CA LEU A 468 -28.06 -7.53 -16.42
C LEU A 468 -28.60 -7.07 -17.76
N THR A 469 -29.92 -6.83 -17.86
CA THR A 469 -30.55 -6.34 -19.08
C THR A 469 -30.86 -4.84 -18.98
N LEU A 470 -30.92 -4.16 -20.13
CA LEU A 470 -31.23 -2.74 -20.15
C LEU A 470 -32.62 -2.44 -19.56
N ASP A 471 -33.59 -3.31 -19.82
CA ASP A 471 -34.95 -3.21 -19.26
C ASP A 471 -34.96 -3.27 -17.73
N GLU A 472 -34.21 -4.22 -17.15
CA GLU A 472 -34.07 -4.32 -15.69
C GLU A 472 -33.41 -3.07 -15.10
N ILE A 473 -32.31 -2.63 -15.70
CA ILE A 473 -31.55 -1.46 -15.25
C ILE A 473 -32.47 -0.21 -15.20
N LEU A 474 -33.18 0.05 -16.27
CA LEU A 474 -34.01 1.25 -16.38
C LEU A 474 -35.23 1.21 -15.46
N LYS A 475 -35.81 0.01 -15.22
CA LYS A 475 -36.97 -0.17 -14.32
C LYS A 475 -36.58 -0.12 -12.84
N SER A 476 -35.46 -0.69 -12.49
CA SER A 476 -35.01 -0.82 -11.08
C SER A 476 -34.33 0.45 -10.54
N THR A 477 -33.50 1.10 -11.35
CA THR A 477 -32.66 2.25 -10.94
C THR A 477 -33.47 3.39 -10.30
N PRO A 478 -34.61 3.87 -10.84
CA PRO A 478 -35.39 4.93 -10.22
C PRO A 478 -35.85 4.59 -8.80
N ASN A 479 -36.28 3.36 -8.57
CA ASN A 479 -36.78 2.91 -7.26
C ASN A 479 -35.63 2.82 -6.23
N TYR A 480 -34.47 2.32 -6.61
CA TYR A 480 -33.29 2.29 -5.76
C TYR A 480 -32.85 3.71 -5.37
N LEU A 481 -32.84 4.65 -6.32
CA LEU A 481 -32.45 6.04 -6.07
C LEU A 481 -33.45 6.75 -5.13
N LYS A 482 -34.77 6.53 -5.32
CA LYS A 482 -35.78 7.12 -4.43
C LYS A 482 -35.55 6.73 -2.97
N GLY A 483 -35.36 5.45 -2.71
CA GLY A 483 -35.09 4.95 -1.34
C GLY A 483 -33.78 5.47 -0.77
N PHE A 484 -32.70 5.40 -1.52
CA PHE A 484 -31.36 5.73 -1.04
C PHE A 484 -31.15 7.24 -0.82
N LEU A 485 -31.68 8.07 -1.71
CA LEU A 485 -31.56 9.53 -1.61
C LEU A 485 -32.70 10.16 -0.78
N ASN A 486 -33.70 9.37 -0.36
CA ASN A 486 -34.89 9.82 0.36
C ASN A 486 -35.67 10.90 -0.41
N ILE A 487 -35.96 10.63 -1.69
CA ILE A 487 -36.69 11.52 -2.59
C ILE A 487 -37.99 10.87 -3.06
N LYS A 488 -39.00 11.67 -3.37
CA LYS A 488 -40.34 11.14 -3.73
C LYS A 488 -40.40 10.63 -5.16
N ASN A 489 -39.86 11.38 -6.10
CA ASN A 489 -39.95 11.09 -7.54
C ASN A 489 -38.59 11.25 -8.20
N THR A 490 -38.39 10.58 -9.32
CA THR A 490 -37.28 10.80 -10.25
C THR A 490 -37.84 11.22 -11.60
N GLU A 491 -37.04 11.87 -12.43
CA GLU A 491 -37.41 12.17 -13.81
C GLU A 491 -37.48 10.95 -14.74
N TYR A 492 -37.12 9.78 -14.20
CA TYR A 492 -37.11 8.51 -14.90
C TYR A 492 -38.27 7.61 -14.52
N ASP A 493 -39.22 8.09 -13.75
CA ASP A 493 -40.44 7.34 -13.44
C ASP A 493 -41.31 7.20 -14.70
N GLY A 494 -41.72 6.01 -15.02
CA GLY A 494 -42.62 5.73 -16.16
C GLY A 494 -41.96 5.67 -17.55
N LEU A 495 -40.63 5.43 -17.64
CA LEU A 495 -39.97 5.21 -18.94
C LEU A 495 -40.57 4.03 -19.72
N GLU A 496 -40.92 4.27 -20.98
CA GLU A 496 -41.26 3.19 -21.92
C GLU A 496 -40.02 2.55 -22.50
N ILE A 497 -39.89 1.22 -22.36
CA ILE A 497 -38.70 0.48 -22.74
C ILE A 497 -39.08 -0.66 -23.66
N ILE A 498 -38.37 -0.76 -24.79
CA ILE A 498 -38.43 -1.90 -25.70
C ILE A 498 -37.09 -2.63 -25.64
N SER A 499 -37.12 -3.87 -25.20
CA SER A 499 -35.94 -4.75 -25.09
C SER A 499 -36.27 -6.16 -25.54
N SER A 500 -35.28 -6.84 -26.11
CA SER A 500 -35.47 -8.19 -26.71
C SER A 500 -34.54 -9.28 -26.13
N THR A 501 -33.94 -9.04 -25.01
CA THR A 501 -33.01 -10.02 -24.39
C THR A 501 -33.71 -11.00 -23.46
N ASN A 502 -33.35 -12.29 -23.53
CA ASN A 502 -33.83 -13.37 -22.65
C ASN A 502 -32.66 -13.84 -21.73
N LYS A 503 -32.98 -14.26 -20.52
CA LYS A 503 -32.02 -14.69 -19.48
C LYS A 503 -31.60 -16.17 -19.59
N SER A 504 -32.14 -16.95 -20.55
CA SER A 504 -31.79 -18.36 -20.65
C SER A 504 -30.30 -18.59 -20.83
N LYS A 505 -29.71 -19.39 -19.97
CA LYS A 505 -28.29 -19.75 -20.02
C LYS A 505 -28.03 -21.16 -19.47
N ARG A 506 -26.93 -21.77 -19.92
CA ARG A 506 -26.44 -23.06 -19.44
C ARG A 506 -25.00 -22.90 -18.98
N ASN A 507 -24.78 -22.82 -17.66
CA ASN A 507 -23.43 -22.67 -17.10
C ASN A 507 -22.77 -24.05 -16.99
N ILE A 508 -21.63 -24.21 -17.65
CA ILE A 508 -20.70 -25.33 -17.50
C ILE A 508 -19.33 -24.72 -17.20
N TRP A 509 -18.81 -24.95 -16.00
CA TRP A 509 -17.62 -24.25 -15.50
C TRP A 509 -16.33 -24.75 -16.14
N LEU A 510 -16.28 -26.05 -16.49
CA LEU A 510 -15.21 -26.66 -17.26
C LEU A 510 -15.86 -27.50 -18.38
N LEU A 511 -15.69 -27.06 -19.61
CA LEU A 511 -16.26 -27.75 -20.74
C LEU A 511 -15.61 -29.11 -20.97
N PRO A 512 -16.41 -30.17 -21.28
CA PRO A 512 -15.86 -31.49 -21.49
C PRO A 512 -15.05 -31.59 -22.79
N SER A 513 -14.06 -32.48 -22.81
CA SER A 513 -13.20 -32.75 -23.96
C SER A 513 -12.97 -34.24 -24.13
N ASP A 514 -12.61 -34.70 -25.33
CA ASP A 514 -12.15 -36.05 -25.59
C ASP A 514 -10.81 -36.38 -24.98
N LYS A 515 -10.09 -35.37 -24.46
CA LYS A 515 -8.75 -35.53 -23.94
C LYS A 515 -8.74 -35.59 -22.42
N VAL A 516 -7.80 -36.37 -21.89
CA VAL A 516 -7.57 -36.38 -20.44
C VAL A 516 -7.13 -34.99 -19.98
N LEU A 517 -7.70 -34.50 -18.89
CA LEU A 517 -7.37 -33.20 -18.30
C LEU A 517 -5.84 -33.10 -18.06
N GLY A 518 -5.22 -32.08 -18.64
CA GLY A 518 -3.80 -31.80 -18.54
C GLY A 518 -2.94 -32.29 -19.70
N LYS A 519 -3.50 -33.08 -20.67
CA LYS A 519 -2.83 -33.25 -21.97
C LYS A 519 -2.80 -31.96 -22.77
N THR A 520 -3.84 -31.16 -22.62
CA THR A 520 -3.97 -29.79 -23.12
C THR A 520 -4.17 -28.84 -21.92
N LYS A 521 -4.09 -27.56 -22.14
CA LYS A 521 -4.27 -26.57 -21.08
C LYS A 521 -5.63 -25.88 -21.26
N SER A 522 -6.42 -25.89 -20.19
CA SER A 522 -7.69 -25.18 -20.10
C SER A 522 -7.53 -24.08 -19.05
N PHE A 523 -7.26 -22.85 -19.50
CA PHE A 523 -6.93 -21.73 -18.64
C PHE A 523 -8.17 -21.18 -17.94
N VAL A 524 -8.03 -20.95 -16.64
CA VAL A 524 -8.99 -20.26 -15.77
C VAL A 524 -8.51 -18.84 -15.50
N ASP A 525 -7.21 -18.68 -15.21
CA ASP A 525 -6.54 -17.39 -15.08
C ASP A 525 -5.48 -17.28 -16.18
N TYR A 526 -5.70 -16.35 -17.10
CA TYR A 526 -4.83 -16.17 -18.26
C TYR A 526 -3.58 -15.39 -17.93
N GLN A 527 -3.64 -14.45 -16.97
CA GLN A 527 -2.51 -13.62 -16.59
C GLN A 527 -1.49 -14.43 -15.80
N ASN A 528 -1.94 -15.30 -14.88
CA ASN A 528 -1.07 -16.09 -14.01
C ASN A 528 -0.83 -17.51 -14.52
N ASP A 529 -1.32 -17.84 -15.71
CA ASP A 529 -1.20 -19.19 -16.31
C ASP A 529 -1.74 -20.31 -15.40
N ALA A 530 -2.84 -20.05 -14.64
CA ALA A 530 -3.48 -21.07 -13.84
C ALA A 530 -4.56 -21.81 -14.65
N THR A 531 -4.51 -23.14 -14.63
CA THR A 531 -5.39 -24.04 -15.39
C THR A 531 -6.41 -24.73 -14.49
N ALA A 532 -7.47 -25.30 -15.07
CA ALA A 532 -8.42 -26.14 -14.36
C ALA A 532 -7.74 -27.34 -13.65
N LYS A 533 -6.64 -27.86 -14.25
CA LYS A 533 -5.83 -28.91 -13.64
C LYS A 533 -5.17 -28.44 -12.34
N ASP A 534 -4.66 -27.20 -12.30
CA ASP A 534 -4.01 -26.63 -11.10
C ASP A 534 -5.03 -26.48 -9.95
N ILE A 535 -6.27 -26.08 -10.26
CA ILE A 535 -7.35 -25.97 -9.27
C ILE A 535 -7.72 -27.35 -8.72
N LYS A 536 -7.92 -28.34 -9.59
CA LYS A 536 -8.21 -29.72 -9.17
C LYS A 536 -7.05 -30.35 -8.39
N LEU A 537 -5.79 -29.97 -8.71
CA LEU A 537 -4.61 -30.39 -7.95
C LEU A 537 -4.64 -29.82 -6.53
N ALA A 538 -4.94 -28.53 -6.37
CA ALA A 538 -5.05 -27.89 -5.05
C ALA A 538 -6.07 -28.61 -4.16
N LEU A 539 -7.25 -28.94 -4.71
CA LEU A 539 -8.29 -29.69 -3.99
C LEU A 539 -7.84 -31.09 -3.60
N ARG A 540 -7.15 -31.81 -4.49
CA ARG A 540 -6.58 -33.14 -4.22
C ARG A 540 -5.55 -33.11 -3.09
N GLU A 541 -4.80 -32.02 -2.97
CA GLU A 541 -3.82 -31.79 -1.91
C GLU A 541 -4.44 -31.28 -0.60
N GLY A 542 -5.78 -31.18 -0.53
CA GLY A 542 -6.51 -30.90 0.72
C GLY A 542 -6.91 -29.43 0.93
N PHE A 543 -6.59 -28.54 0.01
CA PHE A 543 -7.04 -27.14 0.12
C PHE A 543 -8.56 -27.08 -0.15
N ARG A 544 -9.34 -26.61 0.83
CA ARG A 544 -10.81 -26.49 0.74
C ARG A 544 -11.29 -25.06 0.65
N SER A 545 -10.61 -24.13 1.30
CA SER A 545 -10.95 -22.71 1.25
C SER A 545 -10.55 -22.11 -0.12
N ILE A 546 -11.46 -21.33 -0.70
CA ILE A 546 -11.20 -20.61 -1.96
C ILE A 546 -9.98 -19.68 -1.84
N GLU A 547 -9.74 -19.07 -0.68
CA GLU A 547 -8.56 -18.23 -0.43
C GLU A 547 -7.25 -19.04 -0.44
N HIS A 548 -7.27 -20.28 0.08
CA HIS A 548 -6.10 -21.14 0.03
C HIS A 548 -5.85 -21.67 -1.38
N VAL A 549 -6.89 -22.07 -2.11
CA VAL A 549 -6.78 -22.46 -3.53
C VAL A 549 -6.23 -21.29 -4.35
N LYS A 550 -6.71 -20.08 -4.13
CA LYS A 550 -6.20 -18.85 -4.78
C LYS A 550 -4.68 -18.68 -4.55
N ARG A 551 -4.23 -18.75 -3.31
CA ARG A 551 -2.80 -18.56 -2.96
C ARG A 551 -1.92 -19.67 -3.53
N TYR A 552 -2.39 -20.90 -3.47
CA TYR A 552 -1.65 -22.05 -3.97
C TYR A 552 -1.52 -22.06 -5.48
N THR A 553 -2.57 -21.68 -6.22
CA THR A 553 -2.60 -21.68 -7.68
C THR A 553 -2.25 -20.34 -8.31
N THR A 554 -2.16 -19.26 -7.53
CA THR A 554 -2.05 -17.86 -7.96
C THR A 554 -3.26 -17.33 -8.74
N THR A 555 -4.38 -18.05 -8.76
CA THR A 555 -5.60 -17.66 -9.48
C THR A 555 -6.19 -16.37 -8.91
N GLY A 556 -6.43 -15.37 -9.75
CA GLY A 556 -7.02 -14.08 -9.35
C GLY A 556 -6.11 -13.20 -8.50
N MET A 557 -4.79 -13.42 -8.55
CA MET A 557 -3.79 -12.63 -7.84
C MET A 557 -3.24 -11.48 -8.72
N GLY A 558 -2.50 -10.57 -8.07
CA GLY A 558 -1.82 -9.46 -8.75
C GLY A 558 -2.82 -8.50 -9.40
N THR A 559 -2.45 -7.96 -10.56
CA THR A 559 -3.25 -6.96 -11.28
C THR A 559 -4.52 -7.52 -11.92
N ASP A 560 -4.63 -8.84 -12.07
CA ASP A 560 -5.83 -9.49 -12.60
C ASP A 560 -7.02 -9.38 -11.65
N GLN A 561 -6.79 -9.56 -10.33
CA GLN A 561 -7.84 -9.56 -9.30
C GLN A 561 -9.04 -10.48 -9.63
N GLY A 562 -8.82 -11.51 -10.45
CA GLY A 562 -9.83 -12.50 -10.79
C GLY A 562 -11.02 -12.00 -11.63
N LYS A 563 -10.84 -10.89 -12.34
CA LYS A 563 -11.91 -10.26 -13.13
C LYS A 563 -12.60 -11.23 -14.08
N LEU A 564 -11.83 -12.08 -14.75
CA LEU A 564 -12.35 -13.07 -15.68
C LEU A 564 -12.43 -14.49 -15.08
N GLY A 565 -11.54 -14.86 -14.18
CA GLY A 565 -11.30 -16.24 -13.75
C GLY A 565 -12.04 -16.69 -12.49
N ASN A 566 -12.37 -15.77 -11.57
CA ASN A 566 -12.85 -16.14 -10.23
C ASN A 566 -14.11 -17.01 -10.22
N MET A 567 -15.09 -16.69 -11.06
CA MET A 567 -16.34 -17.47 -11.12
C MET A 567 -16.10 -18.88 -11.67
N HIS A 568 -15.23 -19.04 -12.66
CA HIS A 568 -14.84 -20.36 -13.18
C HIS A 568 -14.05 -21.17 -12.16
N ALA A 569 -13.09 -20.53 -11.45
CA ALA A 569 -12.36 -21.19 -10.39
C ALA A 569 -13.31 -21.71 -9.31
N LEU A 570 -14.24 -20.88 -8.86
CA LEU A 570 -15.24 -21.23 -7.85
C LEU A 570 -16.18 -22.35 -8.34
N GLY A 571 -16.64 -22.29 -9.59
CA GLY A 571 -17.47 -23.33 -10.19
C GLY A 571 -16.77 -24.69 -10.27
N ILE A 572 -15.50 -24.71 -10.70
CA ILE A 572 -14.68 -25.92 -10.74
C ILE A 572 -14.43 -26.47 -9.32
N ILE A 573 -14.22 -25.61 -8.32
CA ILE A 573 -14.08 -26.02 -6.91
C ILE A 573 -15.39 -26.63 -6.42
N SER A 574 -16.52 -25.98 -6.66
CA SER A 574 -17.87 -26.41 -6.29
C SER A 574 -18.17 -27.81 -6.85
N GLU A 575 -18.01 -28.00 -8.15
CA GLU A 575 -18.25 -29.30 -8.82
C GLU A 575 -17.30 -30.40 -8.31
N THR A 576 -16.02 -30.07 -8.08
CA THR A 576 -15.01 -31.05 -7.66
C THR A 576 -15.16 -31.45 -6.18
N ALA A 577 -15.54 -30.50 -5.32
CA ALA A 577 -15.69 -30.70 -3.88
C ALA A 577 -17.10 -31.16 -3.48
N GLY A 578 -18.09 -31.10 -4.41
CA GLY A 578 -19.50 -31.37 -4.11
C GLY A 578 -20.14 -30.36 -3.17
N ALA A 579 -19.64 -29.11 -3.14
CA ALA A 579 -20.11 -28.02 -2.28
C ALA A 579 -20.89 -26.99 -3.10
N LYS A 580 -21.86 -26.28 -2.49
CA LYS A 580 -22.58 -25.21 -3.19
C LYS A 580 -21.72 -23.95 -3.31
N MET A 581 -21.78 -23.28 -4.47
CA MET A 581 -21.03 -22.06 -4.72
C MET A 581 -21.29 -20.95 -3.68
N GLY A 582 -22.54 -20.82 -3.26
CA GLY A 582 -22.92 -19.83 -2.24
C GLY A 582 -22.30 -20.07 -0.86
N GLU A 583 -22.05 -21.34 -0.51
CA GLU A 583 -21.39 -21.73 0.75
C GLU A 583 -19.87 -21.53 0.71
N LEU A 584 -19.26 -21.72 -0.46
CA LEU A 584 -17.82 -21.49 -0.66
C LEU A 584 -17.45 -20.01 -0.57
N GLY A 585 -18.36 -19.08 -0.93
CA GLY A 585 -18.12 -17.66 -0.98
C GLY A 585 -17.17 -17.23 -2.12
N THR A 586 -16.78 -15.97 -2.10
CA THR A 586 -15.83 -15.41 -3.08
C THR A 586 -14.47 -15.13 -2.44
N THR A 587 -13.45 -14.97 -3.27
CA THR A 587 -12.15 -14.46 -2.82
C THR A 587 -12.26 -12.99 -2.39
N THR A 588 -11.43 -12.58 -1.44
CA THR A 588 -11.29 -11.17 -1.06
C THR A 588 -10.58 -10.40 -2.17
N PHE A 589 -11.21 -9.34 -2.66
CA PHE A 589 -10.62 -8.44 -3.65
C PHE A 589 -9.83 -7.35 -2.93
N ARG A 590 -8.54 -7.26 -3.21
CA ARG A 590 -7.62 -6.35 -2.52
C ARG A 590 -7.41 -5.06 -3.32
N PRO A 591 -7.28 -3.90 -2.65
CA PRO A 591 -6.79 -2.69 -3.30
C PRO A 591 -5.32 -2.87 -3.76
N PRO A 592 -4.91 -2.22 -4.86
CA PRO A 592 -5.75 -1.46 -5.80
C PRO A 592 -6.50 -2.36 -6.77
N TYR A 593 -7.76 -2.07 -7.04
CA TYR A 593 -8.55 -2.76 -8.06
C TYR A 593 -8.00 -2.52 -9.47
N THR A 594 -7.64 -1.27 -9.76
CA THR A 594 -6.89 -0.87 -10.96
C THR A 594 -5.46 -0.52 -10.54
N PRO A 595 -4.42 -1.00 -11.25
CA PRO A 595 -3.05 -0.70 -10.91
C PRO A 595 -2.76 0.80 -10.81
N LEU A 596 -1.99 1.18 -9.80
CA LEU A 596 -1.48 2.54 -9.60
C LEU A 596 0.03 2.56 -9.85
N THR A 597 0.52 3.63 -10.46
CA THR A 597 1.97 3.85 -10.54
C THR A 597 2.51 4.28 -9.18
N PHE A 598 3.75 3.96 -8.87
CA PHE A 598 4.41 4.44 -7.66
C PHE A 598 4.41 5.97 -7.58
N GLY A 599 4.60 6.67 -8.72
CA GLY A 599 4.51 8.12 -8.78
C GLY A 599 3.16 8.66 -8.29
N THR A 600 2.04 8.02 -8.69
CA THR A 600 0.71 8.40 -8.23
C THR A 600 0.57 8.27 -6.70
N ILE A 601 1.13 7.20 -6.12
CA ILE A 601 1.07 6.94 -4.67
C ILE A 601 1.93 7.94 -3.90
N VAL A 602 3.14 8.21 -4.39
CA VAL A 602 4.12 9.09 -3.74
C VAL A 602 3.74 10.57 -3.89
N GLY A 603 3.17 10.96 -5.03
CA GLY A 603 2.81 12.35 -5.29
C GLY A 603 4.04 13.24 -5.38
N ARG A 604 4.07 14.30 -4.58
CA ARG A 604 5.20 15.24 -4.52
C ARG A 604 6.30 14.85 -3.54
N ASN A 605 6.11 13.77 -2.80
CA ASN A 605 7.08 13.30 -1.81
C ASN A 605 8.20 12.50 -2.49
N VAL A 606 9.04 13.17 -3.27
CA VAL A 606 10.15 12.59 -4.02
C VAL A 606 11.47 13.30 -3.68
N GLY A 607 12.60 12.63 -3.85
CA GLY A 607 13.91 13.21 -3.55
C GLY A 607 13.99 13.63 -2.08
N GLU A 608 14.33 14.86 -1.83
CA GLU A 608 14.45 15.43 -0.49
C GLU A 608 13.14 15.43 0.31
N TYR A 609 11.98 15.40 -0.37
CA TYR A 609 10.67 15.36 0.30
C TYR A 609 10.18 13.94 0.62
N PHE A 610 10.86 12.91 0.12
CA PHE A 610 10.52 11.52 0.43
C PHE A 610 11.01 11.13 1.83
N ASP A 611 12.23 11.53 2.15
CA ASP A 611 12.83 11.32 3.47
C ASP A 611 13.25 12.71 4.01
N ILE A 612 12.35 13.31 4.78
CA ILE A 612 12.56 14.66 5.30
C ILE A 612 13.53 14.61 6.49
N PHE A 613 14.64 15.32 6.35
CA PHE A 613 15.57 15.52 7.44
C PHE A 613 15.27 16.81 8.18
N ARG A 614 15.23 16.72 9.51
CA ARG A 614 15.22 17.86 10.41
C ARG A 614 16.66 18.14 10.86
N LYS A 615 17.09 19.38 10.75
CA LYS A 615 18.41 19.84 11.13
C LYS A 615 18.30 20.76 12.34
N THR A 616 19.26 20.64 13.28
CA THR A 616 19.32 21.55 14.43
C THR A 616 19.78 22.95 13.98
N PRO A 617 19.53 23.99 14.77
CA PRO A 617 20.05 25.33 14.48
C PRO A 617 21.58 25.40 14.41
N ILE A 618 22.27 24.40 14.94
CA ILE A 618 23.76 24.33 15.03
C ILE A 618 24.31 23.41 13.93
N HIS A 619 23.47 22.75 13.14
CA HIS A 619 23.85 21.71 12.19
C HIS A 619 24.98 22.14 11.23
N SER A 620 24.94 23.35 10.68
CA SER A 620 25.99 23.82 9.76
C SER A 620 27.38 23.88 10.43
N TRP A 621 27.45 24.20 11.71
CA TRP A 621 28.70 24.15 12.47
C TRP A 621 29.21 22.71 12.57
N HIS A 622 28.35 21.75 12.82
CA HIS A 622 28.71 20.34 12.88
C HIS A 622 29.25 19.84 11.54
N GLU A 623 28.60 20.20 10.42
CA GLU A 623 29.07 19.87 9.07
C GLU A 623 30.45 20.49 8.78
N GLU A 624 30.63 21.78 9.11
CA GLU A 624 31.91 22.52 8.96
C GLU A 624 33.05 21.88 9.77
N ASN A 625 32.72 21.27 10.91
CA ASN A 625 33.66 20.59 11.78
C ASN A 625 33.71 19.06 11.60
N LYS A 626 33.22 18.57 10.47
CA LYS A 626 33.32 17.17 10.01
C LYS A 626 32.71 16.17 10.99
N ALA A 627 31.63 16.53 11.68
CA ALA A 627 30.88 15.57 12.48
C ALA A 627 30.32 14.48 11.61
N GLU A 628 30.36 13.23 12.07
CA GLU A 628 29.53 12.16 11.53
C GLU A 628 28.11 12.25 12.13
N PHE A 629 27.10 11.85 11.35
CA PHE A 629 25.71 12.02 11.75
C PHE A 629 24.96 10.70 11.88
N GLU A 630 24.10 10.61 12.88
CA GLU A 630 23.07 9.58 12.97
C GLU A 630 21.66 10.15 12.74
N ASN A 631 20.73 9.27 12.37
CA ASN A 631 19.32 9.61 12.26
C ASN A 631 18.55 9.11 13.47
N VAL A 632 17.87 10.03 14.19
CA VAL A 632 16.92 9.68 15.26
C VAL A 632 15.54 10.18 14.84
N GLY A 633 14.72 9.26 14.32
CA GLY A 633 13.54 9.65 13.57
C GLY A 633 13.93 10.50 12.35
N GLN A 634 13.36 11.69 12.24
CA GLN A 634 13.70 12.64 11.17
C GLN A 634 14.92 13.53 11.50
N TRP A 635 15.39 13.55 12.72
CA TRP A 635 16.49 14.40 13.13
C TRP A 635 17.84 13.84 12.72
N LYS A 636 18.68 14.70 12.11
CA LYS A 636 20.13 14.47 12.00
C LYS A 636 20.80 15.01 13.24
N ARG A 637 21.51 14.13 13.95
CA ARG A 637 22.27 14.45 15.16
C ARG A 637 23.75 14.20 14.93
N ALA A 638 24.63 15.05 15.47
CA ALA A 638 26.04 14.76 15.50
C ALA A 638 26.30 13.50 16.33
N TRP A 639 26.83 12.47 15.69
CA TRP A 639 27.05 11.15 16.29
C TRP A 639 28.38 11.08 17.01
N TYR A 640 29.46 11.50 16.32
CA TYR A 640 30.79 11.70 16.87
C TYR A 640 31.59 12.66 15.98
N TYR A 641 32.76 13.16 16.48
CA TYR A 641 33.63 14.08 15.74
C TYR A 641 35.01 13.44 15.51
N PRO A 642 35.27 12.79 14.38
CA PRO A 642 36.55 12.16 14.11
C PRO A 642 37.65 13.21 13.85
N ILE A 643 38.83 12.95 14.37
CA ILE A 643 40.07 13.61 13.96
C ILE A 643 40.74 12.68 12.92
N GLU A 644 41.70 13.24 12.16
CA GLU A 644 42.39 12.48 11.11
C GLU A 644 42.89 11.12 11.60
N ASN A 645 42.56 10.05 10.89
CA ASN A 645 42.88 8.66 11.19
C ASN A 645 42.18 8.05 12.44
N GLU A 646 41.24 8.70 13.08
CA GLU A 646 40.40 8.09 14.13
C GLU A 646 39.23 7.30 13.57
N ASN A 647 39.00 6.12 14.13
CA ASN A 647 37.69 5.45 13.97
C ASN A 647 36.72 5.94 15.08
N MET A 648 35.44 5.55 14.94
CA MET A 648 34.39 5.94 15.88
C MET A 648 34.75 5.66 17.35
N HIS A 649 35.27 4.47 17.65
CA HIS A 649 35.63 4.10 19.04
C HIS A 649 36.74 4.98 19.63
N GLN A 650 37.72 5.35 18.82
CA GLN A 650 38.82 6.22 19.26
C GLN A 650 38.30 7.65 19.49
N ALA A 651 37.45 8.16 18.58
CA ALA A 651 36.83 9.47 18.75
C ALA A 651 35.97 9.52 20.02
N VAL A 652 35.10 8.54 20.25
CA VAL A 652 34.24 8.44 21.43
C VAL A 652 35.05 8.35 22.73
N GLN A 653 36.16 7.59 22.74
CA GLN A 653 37.05 7.52 23.92
C GLN A 653 37.70 8.87 24.21
N ARG A 654 38.19 9.60 23.21
CA ARG A 654 38.77 10.94 23.36
C ARG A 654 37.75 11.95 23.86
N GLU A 655 36.56 12.00 23.24
CA GLU A 655 35.46 12.87 23.62
C GLU A 655 35.01 12.60 25.07
N SER A 656 34.87 11.32 25.43
CA SER A 656 34.46 10.91 26.78
C SER A 656 35.48 11.33 27.86
N LYS A 657 36.79 11.16 27.61
CA LYS A 657 37.83 11.65 28.50
C LYS A 657 37.79 13.15 28.66
N ALA A 658 37.69 13.90 27.56
CA ALA A 658 37.60 15.35 27.59
C ALA A 658 36.41 15.84 28.44
N ALA A 659 35.23 15.22 28.30
CA ALA A 659 34.05 15.54 29.09
C ALA A 659 34.27 15.27 30.60
N ARG A 660 34.99 14.20 30.98
CA ARG A 660 35.28 13.82 32.37
C ARG A 660 36.41 14.60 32.99
N GLU A 661 37.43 14.92 32.22
CA GLU A 661 38.68 15.53 32.75
C GLU A 661 38.69 17.07 32.65
N SER A 662 37.90 17.62 31.68
CA SER A 662 37.91 19.08 31.45
C SER A 662 36.51 19.62 31.10
N ALA A 663 36.12 19.62 29.87
CA ALA A 663 34.80 20.09 29.43
C ALA A 663 34.36 19.45 28.12
N GLY A 664 33.12 19.06 28.07
CA GLY A 664 32.41 18.63 26.84
C GLY A 664 31.25 19.57 26.49
N ILE A 665 30.94 19.66 25.20
CA ILE A 665 29.78 20.42 24.70
C ILE A 665 28.97 19.57 23.74
N LEU A 666 27.62 19.53 23.93
CA LEU A 666 26.68 18.72 23.14
C LEU A 666 25.54 19.57 22.63
N ASP A 667 25.14 19.34 21.38
CA ASP A 667 23.88 19.85 20.82
C ASP A 667 22.73 18.96 21.24
N ALA A 668 21.93 19.40 22.22
CA ALA A 668 20.77 18.75 22.75
C ALA A 668 19.45 19.33 22.19
N SER A 669 19.54 20.09 21.08
CA SER A 669 18.37 20.79 20.49
C SER A 669 17.24 19.86 20.04
N THR A 670 17.52 18.60 19.77
CA THR A 670 16.53 17.63 19.26
C THR A 670 15.61 17.05 20.33
N LEU A 671 15.91 17.22 21.62
CA LEU A 671 15.00 16.82 22.70
C LEU A 671 13.66 17.50 22.54
N GLY A 672 12.58 16.73 22.66
CA GLY A 672 11.22 17.29 22.61
C GLY A 672 11.03 18.34 23.73
N LYS A 673 10.37 19.45 23.41
CA LYS A 673 10.05 20.52 24.36
C LYS A 673 8.57 20.88 24.22
N ILE A 674 7.83 20.75 25.32
CA ILE A 674 6.41 21.08 25.38
C ILE A 674 6.23 22.16 26.43
N ASP A 675 5.72 23.31 26.00
CA ASP A 675 5.28 24.40 26.88
C ASP A 675 3.88 24.08 27.39
N ILE A 676 3.69 24.17 28.72
CA ILE A 676 2.47 23.79 29.42
C ILE A 676 2.01 24.97 30.27
N GLN A 677 0.86 25.52 29.96
CA GLN A 677 0.27 26.65 30.65
C GLN A 677 -1.17 26.34 31.06
N GLY A 678 -1.63 26.95 32.13
CA GLY A 678 -3.02 26.83 32.62
C GLY A 678 -3.12 26.70 34.14
N THR A 679 -4.27 27.03 34.69
CA THR A 679 -4.50 26.98 36.13
C THR A 679 -4.36 25.57 36.68
N ASP A 680 -4.67 24.57 35.88
CA ASP A 680 -4.62 23.14 36.23
C ASP A 680 -3.34 22.44 35.77
N ALA A 681 -2.33 23.16 35.23
CA ALA A 681 -1.08 22.56 34.71
C ALA A 681 -0.38 21.66 35.73
N SER A 682 -0.37 22.03 37.02
CA SER A 682 0.28 21.22 38.05
C SER A 682 -0.49 19.93 38.37
N GLU A 683 -1.83 19.96 38.34
CA GLU A 683 -2.70 18.79 38.51
C GLU A 683 -2.55 17.85 37.28
N PHE A 684 -2.56 18.40 36.07
CA PHE A 684 -2.32 17.64 34.85
C PHE A 684 -0.99 16.89 34.95
N LEU A 685 0.11 17.55 35.27
CA LEU A 685 1.41 16.91 35.44
C LEU A 685 1.40 15.85 36.56
N ASN A 686 0.60 16.03 37.61
CA ASN A 686 0.41 15.00 38.61
C ASN A 686 -0.28 13.76 38.07
N ARG A 687 -1.25 13.91 37.16
CA ARG A 687 -1.92 12.76 36.55
C ARG A 687 -1.02 12.02 35.55
N VAL A 688 -0.16 12.76 34.86
CA VAL A 688 0.69 12.20 33.80
C VAL A 688 1.91 11.48 34.37
N TYR A 689 2.61 12.05 35.32
CA TYR A 689 3.88 11.51 35.84
C TYR A 689 3.72 10.62 37.06
N THR A 690 4.66 9.71 37.28
CA THR A 690 4.72 8.85 38.48
C THR A 690 4.98 9.64 39.76
N ASN A 691 5.75 10.73 39.69
CA ASN A 691 6.10 11.58 40.81
C ASN A 691 5.23 12.85 40.94
N ALA A 692 5.38 13.62 42.02
CA ALA A 692 4.49 14.72 42.33
C ALA A 692 5.01 16.07 41.84
N TRP A 693 4.08 16.95 41.35
CA TRP A 693 4.41 18.23 40.73
C TRP A 693 3.81 19.45 41.48
N SER A 694 2.69 19.28 42.16
CA SER A 694 2.01 20.40 42.86
C SER A 694 2.88 21.18 43.84
N LYS A 695 3.86 20.53 44.46
CA LYS A 695 4.81 21.12 45.38
C LYS A 695 6.16 21.49 44.80
N LEU A 696 6.36 21.40 43.49
CA LEU A 696 7.58 21.86 42.86
C LEU A 696 7.64 23.38 42.92
N ALA A 697 8.66 23.94 43.54
CA ALA A 697 8.83 25.40 43.65
C ALA A 697 9.10 26.03 42.28
N ILE A 698 8.69 27.28 42.09
CA ILE A 698 9.07 28.04 40.87
C ILE A 698 10.59 28.17 40.84
N GLY A 699 11.18 28.05 39.67
CA GLY A 699 12.62 28.04 39.48
C GLY A 699 13.30 26.68 39.64
N LYS A 700 12.53 25.61 39.93
CA LYS A 700 13.07 24.25 40.10
C LYS A 700 12.72 23.35 38.93
N CYS A 701 13.62 22.40 38.66
CA CYS A 701 13.48 21.32 37.70
C CYS A 701 13.23 20.01 38.43
N ARG A 702 12.57 19.07 37.77
CA ARG A 702 12.37 17.71 38.27
C ARG A 702 12.41 16.71 37.11
N TYR A 703 13.19 15.65 37.29
CA TYR A 703 13.11 14.50 36.39
C TYR A 703 11.81 13.77 36.64
N GLY A 704 11.09 13.46 35.56
CA GLY A 704 9.80 12.78 35.57
C GLY A 704 9.82 11.54 34.68
N LEU A 705 9.05 10.52 35.11
CA LEU A 705 8.86 9.28 34.37
C LEU A 705 7.37 9.11 34.05
N MET A 706 7.06 8.91 32.78
CA MET A 706 5.70 8.66 32.29
C MET A 706 5.49 7.17 32.08
N LEU A 707 4.29 6.70 32.38
CA LEU A 707 3.85 5.34 32.09
C LEU A 707 2.71 5.35 31.07
N ASN A 708 2.54 4.21 30.39
CA ASN A 708 1.26 3.91 29.76
C ASN A 708 0.27 3.34 30.79
N GLU A 709 -0.94 3.07 30.36
CA GLU A 709 -2.02 2.57 31.20
C GLU A 709 -1.72 1.17 31.80
N ASP A 710 -0.85 0.40 31.13
CA ASP A 710 -0.38 -0.92 31.58
C ASP A 710 0.71 -0.86 32.66
N GLY A 711 1.17 0.36 33.01
CA GLY A 711 2.23 0.55 34.01
C GLY A 711 3.66 0.41 33.46
N MET A 712 3.81 0.27 32.16
CA MET A 712 5.12 0.20 31.51
C MET A 712 5.64 1.60 31.22
N VAL A 713 6.98 1.76 31.26
CA VAL A 713 7.65 3.03 30.98
C VAL A 713 7.35 3.47 29.55
N TYR A 714 6.87 4.69 29.39
CA TYR A 714 6.46 5.28 28.12
C TYR A 714 7.47 6.32 27.61
N ASP A 715 7.83 7.31 28.44
CA ASP A 715 8.85 8.32 28.14
C ASP A 715 9.34 8.95 29.46
N ASP A 716 10.40 9.73 29.38
CA ASP A 716 11.01 10.44 30.49
C ASP A 716 11.49 11.82 30.07
N GLY A 717 11.85 12.64 31.06
CA GLY A 717 12.43 13.94 30.81
C GLY A 717 12.48 14.82 32.02
N VAL A 718 13.00 16.03 31.84
CA VAL A 718 13.05 17.04 32.89
C VAL A 718 11.96 18.08 32.65
N THR A 719 11.08 18.25 33.63
CA THR A 719 10.06 19.32 33.63
C THR A 719 10.47 20.41 34.59
N THR A 720 10.35 21.66 34.17
CA THR A 720 10.76 22.85 34.87
C THR A 720 9.58 23.74 35.15
N ARG A 721 9.39 24.21 36.39
CA ARG A 721 8.35 25.17 36.75
C ARG A 721 8.84 26.59 36.50
N LEU A 722 8.35 27.24 35.45
CA LEU A 722 8.74 28.58 35.04
C LEU A 722 7.99 29.70 35.78
N GLY A 723 6.74 29.42 36.13
CA GLY A 723 5.84 30.34 36.81
C GLY A 723 4.78 29.59 37.60
N GLU A 724 3.82 30.33 38.18
CA GLU A 724 2.75 29.73 38.99
C GLU A 724 1.99 28.65 38.19
N ASN A 725 1.57 28.98 36.98
CA ASN A 725 0.78 28.14 36.07
C ASN A 725 1.50 27.84 34.77
N HIS A 726 2.85 27.84 34.79
CA HIS A 726 3.66 27.69 33.59
C HIS A 726 4.81 26.72 33.81
N TYR A 727 4.88 25.70 32.94
CA TYR A 727 5.91 24.67 32.93
C TYR A 727 6.50 24.48 31.53
N ILE A 728 7.69 23.99 31.44
CA ILE A 728 8.28 23.43 30.22
C ILE A 728 8.74 22.01 30.50
N MET A 729 8.31 21.07 29.68
CA MET A 729 8.62 19.65 29.76
C MET A 729 9.57 19.27 28.64
N THR A 730 10.60 18.48 28.93
CA THR A 730 11.38 17.80 27.89
C THR A 730 10.95 16.35 27.75
N THR A 731 11.18 15.77 26.59
CA THR A 731 10.91 14.37 26.24
C THR A 731 12.11 13.80 25.48
N THR A 732 12.14 12.48 25.27
CA THR A 732 13.11 11.90 24.34
C THR A 732 12.90 12.46 22.91
N THR A 733 13.98 12.49 22.11
CA THR A 733 13.92 12.98 20.72
C THR A 733 12.90 12.18 19.90
N GLY A 734 12.95 10.85 19.98
CA GLY A 734 12.05 9.95 19.24
C GLY A 734 10.61 9.96 19.74
N GLY A 735 10.41 10.21 21.06
CA GLY A 735 9.09 10.20 21.70
C GLY A 735 8.31 11.51 21.57
N ALA A 736 8.94 12.62 21.18
CA ALA A 736 8.37 13.97 21.28
C ALA A 736 6.96 14.12 20.68
N ALA A 737 6.73 13.62 19.46
CA ALA A 737 5.43 13.70 18.79
C ALA A 737 4.39 12.79 19.45
N ASN A 738 4.78 11.58 19.86
CA ASN A 738 3.88 10.62 20.51
C ASN A 738 3.44 11.10 21.89
N VAL A 739 4.38 11.67 22.67
CA VAL A 739 4.07 12.26 23.98
C VAL A 739 3.10 13.41 23.80
N MET A 740 3.37 14.35 22.89
CA MET A 740 2.47 15.48 22.63
C MET A 740 1.06 15.00 22.26
N GLY A 741 0.97 14.07 21.29
CA GLY A 741 -0.34 13.52 20.87
C GLY A 741 -1.09 12.82 22.00
N LYS A 742 -0.38 12.06 22.86
CA LYS A 742 -0.97 11.38 24.01
C LYS A 742 -1.49 12.38 25.06
N LEU A 743 -0.73 13.43 25.33
CA LEU A 743 -1.12 14.47 26.27
C LEU A 743 -2.36 15.24 25.78
N GLU A 744 -2.42 15.54 24.47
CA GLU A 744 -3.59 16.17 23.85
C GLU A 744 -4.81 15.25 23.89
N ASP A 745 -4.64 13.95 23.64
CA ASP A 745 -5.73 12.96 23.71
C ASP A 745 -6.33 12.93 25.12
N TYR A 746 -5.52 12.86 26.16
CA TYR A 746 -6.01 12.90 27.55
C TYR A 746 -6.77 14.17 27.88
N LEU A 747 -6.31 15.34 27.44
CA LEU A 747 -7.02 16.60 27.67
C LEU A 747 -8.33 16.69 26.91
N GLN A 748 -8.44 16.07 25.74
CA GLN A 748 -9.63 16.11 24.91
C GLN A 748 -10.66 15.05 25.29
N THR A 749 -10.25 13.92 25.84
CA THR A 749 -11.12 12.76 26.06
C THR A 749 -11.34 12.44 27.55
N GLU A 750 -10.25 12.34 28.33
CA GLU A 750 -10.33 11.88 29.72
C GLU A 750 -10.48 13.04 30.73
N TRP A 751 -9.87 14.20 30.46
CA TRP A 751 -9.83 15.35 31.37
C TRP A 751 -10.18 16.68 30.68
N PRO A 752 -11.31 16.74 29.94
CA PRO A 752 -11.70 17.94 29.21
C PRO A 752 -12.05 19.13 30.13
N GLU A 753 -12.21 18.86 31.44
CA GLU A 753 -12.48 19.89 32.44
C GLU A 753 -11.25 20.69 32.88
N LEU A 754 -10.03 20.22 32.57
CA LEU A 754 -8.79 20.87 32.99
C LEU A 754 -8.47 22.08 32.10
N GLU A 755 -8.19 23.20 32.70
CA GLU A 755 -7.70 24.41 32.03
C GLU A 755 -6.17 24.30 31.77
N VAL A 756 -5.79 23.55 30.74
CA VAL A 756 -4.38 23.32 30.35
C VAL A 756 -4.20 23.48 28.83
N TYR A 757 -3.16 24.21 28.47
CA TYR A 757 -2.80 24.53 27.09
C TYR A 757 -1.40 23.99 26.80
N LEU A 758 -1.27 23.16 25.79
CA LEU A 758 -0.01 22.53 25.37
C LEU A 758 0.48 23.13 24.06
N THR A 759 1.77 23.42 23.98
CA THR A 759 2.39 23.89 22.75
C THR A 759 3.74 23.21 22.56
N SER A 760 3.97 22.54 21.41
CA SER A 760 5.28 22.04 21.06
C SER A 760 6.20 23.20 20.69
N VAL A 761 7.29 23.36 21.43
CA VAL A 761 8.27 24.43 21.26
C VAL A 761 9.67 23.87 20.92
N THR A 762 9.74 22.63 20.46
CA THR A 762 11.02 21.95 20.13
C THR A 762 11.84 22.76 19.15
N ASP A 763 11.26 23.25 18.08
CA ASP A 763 11.97 24.01 17.03
C ASP A 763 12.24 25.48 17.40
N HIS A 764 11.66 25.98 18.51
CA HIS A 764 11.88 27.35 18.98
C HIS A 764 13.23 27.55 19.68
N TYR A 765 13.81 26.46 20.22
CA TYR A 765 15.00 26.52 21.04
C TYR A 765 16.16 25.71 20.48
N ALA A 766 17.34 26.30 20.42
CA ALA A 766 18.57 25.55 20.48
C ALA A 766 18.89 25.25 21.95
N THR A 767 19.32 24.03 22.24
CA THR A 767 19.73 23.59 23.58
C THR A 767 21.18 23.15 23.53
N ILE A 768 22.03 23.86 24.22
CA ILE A 768 23.48 23.64 24.28
C ILE A 768 23.83 23.12 25.66
N SER A 769 24.31 21.91 25.77
CA SER A 769 24.74 21.30 27.03
C SER A 769 26.25 21.42 27.16
N VAL A 770 26.75 22.07 28.23
CA VAL A 770 28.17 22.17 28.59
C VAL A 770 28.40 21.43 29.87
N CYS A 771 29.21 20.36 29.85
CA CYS A 771 29.46 19.51 30.99
C CYS A 771 30.96 19.39 31.35
N GLY A 772 31.24 18.87 32.52
CA GLY A 772 32.61 18.60 33.00
C GLY A 772 33.07 19.57 34.07
N PRO A 773 34.25 19.32 34.70
CA PRO A 773 34.79 20.10 35.83
C PRO A 773 34.96 21.60 35.55
N ASN A 774 35.21 21.96 34.28
CA ASN A 774 35.37 23.38 33.90
C ASN A 774 34.10 24.01 33.30
N SER A 775 32.98 23.32 33.27
CA SER A 775 31.71 23.81 32.69
C SER A 775 31.26 25.14 33.32
N LYS A 776 31.32 25.26 34.64
CA LYS A 776 30.99 26.49 35.38
C LYS A 776 31.85 27.68 34.93
N LYS A 777 33.16 27.47 34.77
CA LYS A 777 34.10 28.53 34.33
C LYS A 777 33.82 28.98 32.89
N ILE A 778 33.41 28.06 32.03
CA ILE A 778 33.11 28.36 30.63
C ILE A 778 31.79 29.12 30.52
N VAL A 779 30.73 28.59 31.13
CA VAL A 779 29.38 29.18 31.03
C VAL A 779 29.32 30.54 31.70
N SER A 780 30.06 30.74 32.82
CA SER A 780 30.17 32.07 33.49
C SER A 780 30.85 33.14 32.64
N LYS A 781 31.79 32.78 31.74
CA LYS A 781 32.35 33.71 30.77
C LYS A 781 31.36 34.10 29.68
N VAL A 782 30.52 33.18 29.25
CA VAL A 782 29.47 33.41 28.23
C VAL A 782 28.32 34.23 28.80
N ILE A 783 28.01 34.04 30.09
CA ILE A 783 26.88 34.67 30.82
C ILE A 783 27.41 35.34 32.10
N PRO A 784 28.20 36.47 31.98
CA PRO A 784 28.90 37.03 33.12
C PRO A 784 28.02 37.66 34.19
N ASN A 785 26.76 37.99 33.87
CA ASN A 785 25.79 38.63 34.76
C ASN A 785 24.94 37.66 35.56
N LEU A 786 25.22 36.35 35.49
CA LEU A 786 24.53 35.33 36.26
C LEU A 786 25.40 34.83 37.42
N ASP A 787 24.81 34.74 38.59
CA ASP A 787 25.48 34.16 39.76
C ASP A 787 25.38 32.62 39.69
N PHE A 788 26.56 31.98 39.53
CA PHE A 788 26.76 30.55 39.45
C PHE A 788 27.15 29.89 40.78
N SER A 789 27.03 30.62 41.94
CA SER A 789 27.23 30.00 43.24
C SER A 789 26.21 28.87 43.48
N ASP A 790 26.56 27.85 44.24
CA ASP A 790 25.72 26.72 44.51
C ASP A 790 24.47 27.08 45.34
N GLU A 791 24.58 28.13 46.16
CA GLU A 791 23.44 28.68 46.90
C GLU A 791 22.44 29.36 45.99
N SER A 792 22.93 30.16 45.04
CA SER A 792 22.03 30.88 44.09
C SER A 792 21.50 29.97 42.97
N PHE A 793 22.33 29.05 42.49
CA PHE A 793 22.00 28.22 41.36
C PHE A 793 22.26 26.71 41.65
N PRO A 794 21.50 26.09 42.56
CA PRO A 794 21.68 24.68 42.92
C PRO A 794 21.32 23.74 41.79
N HIS A 795 21.82 22.48 41.84
CA HIS A 795 21.42 21.43 40.92
C HIS A 795 19.89 21.26 40.87
N MET A 796 19.33 20.88 39.69
CA MET A 796 17.91 20.79 39.42
C MET A 796 17.15 22.13 39.59
N SER A 797 17.77 23.21 39.12
CA SER A 797 17.13 24.54 39.04
C SER A 797 17.43 25.21 37.69
N PHE A 798 16.72 26.28 37.42
CA PHE A 798 16.99 27.12 36.26
C PHE A 798 17.04 28.58 36.62
N LYS A 799 17.67 29.35 35.75
CA LYS A 799 17.71 30.83 35.82
C LYS A 799 17.49 31.42 34.43
N ASN A 800 16.72 32.50 34.38
CA ASN A 800 16.67 33.34 33.17
C ASN A 800 17.90 34.26 33.17
N ALA A 801 18.53 34.39 32.02
CA ALA A 801 19.75 35.16 31.83
C ALA A 801 19.76 35.84 30.45
N LYS A 802 20.82 36.57 30.15
CA LYS A 802 21.06 37.16 28.84
C LYS A 802 22.49 36.88 28.37
N ILE A 803 22.62 36.58 27.09
CA ILE A 803 23.88 36.52 26.38
C ILE A 803 23.94 37.74 25.44
N GLY A 804 24.68 38.80 25.90
CA GLY A 804 24.50 40.13 25.28
C GLY A 804 23.06 40.60 25.47
N ASN A 805 22.36 40.88 24.37
CA ASN A 805 20.94 41.32 24.42
C ASN A 805 19.93 40.20 24.26
N ILE A 806 20.38 38.94 24.10
CA ILE A 806 19.54 37.80 23.80
C ILE A 806 19.12 37.11 25.10
N ASN A 807 17.83 36.97 25.32
CA ASN A 807 17.30 36.23 26.49
C ASN A 807 17.57 34.75 26.32
N CYS A 808 18.04 34.10 27.36
CA CYS A 808 18.21 32.66 27.43
C CYS A 808 17.73 32.12 28.78
N ARG A 809 17.54 30.82 28.85
CA ARG A 809 17.24 30.05 30.04
C ARG A 809 18.37 29.05 30.25
N VAL A 810 18.99 29.09 31.41
CA VAL A 810 20.07 28.19 31.80
C VAL A 810 19.53 27.22 32.84
N MET A 811 19.64 25.93 32.61
CA MET A 811 19.23 24.89 33.53
C MET A 811 20.50 24.19 34.08
N ARG A 812 20.60 24.01 35.38
CA ARG A 812 21.67 23.20 35.99
C ARG A 812 21.17 21.77 36.14
N ILE A 813 21.26 21.00 35.06
CA ILE A 813 20.87 19.60 34.95
C ILE A 813 21.95 18.82 34.22
N SER A 814 21.97 17.50 34.39
CA SER A 814 23.05 16.68 33.82
C SER A 814 22.52 15.30 33.43
N PHE A 815 22.87 14.86 32.22
CA PHE A 815 22.68 13.49 31.75
C PHE A 815 24.00 12.69 31.73
N THR A 816 25.15 13.37 31.81
CA THR A 816 26.46 12.73 31.86
C THR A 816 26.90 12.36 33.27
N GLY A 817 26.24 12.88 34.29
CA GLY A 817 26.65 12.78 35.68
C GLY A 817 27.79 13.73 36.07
N GLU A 818 28.26 14.60 35.20
CA GLU A 818 29.17 15.69 35.48
C GLU A 818 28.42 16.96 35.88
N HIS A 819 29.13 17.91 36.49
CA HIS A 819 28.63 19.28 36.62
C HIS A 819 28.28 19.81 35.22
N SER A 820 27.06 20.27 35.03
CA SER A 820 26.57 20.58 33.68
C SER A 820 25.51 21.69 33.68
N TYR A 821 25.48 22.43 32.56
CA TYR A 821 24.48 23.47 32.28
C TYR A 821 23.92 23.26 30.88
N GLU A 822 22.61 23.36 30.75
CA GLU A 822 21.90 23.42 29.47
C GLU A 822 21.42 24.85 29.22
N ILE A 823 21.93 25.46 28.14
CA ILE A 823 21.57 26.80 27.70
C ILE A 823 20.50 26.66 26.64
N ASN A 824 19.27 27.06 26.97
CA ASN A 824 18.14 27.09 26.03
C ASN A 824 17.99 28.52 25.49
N ILE A 825 18.17 28.66 24.18
CA ILE A 825 18.16 29.96 23.50
C ILE A 825 17.27 29.87 22.25
N GLN A 826 16.71 31.01 21.79
CA GLN A 826 15.97 31.03 20.53
C GLN A 826 16.80 30.43 19.41
N ALA A 827 16.17 29.57 18.60
CA ALA A 827 16.84 28.71 17.62
C ALA A 827 17.78 29.47 16.66
N ASN A 828 17.38 30.65 16.20
CA ASN A 828 18.15 31.46 15.25
C ASN A 828 19.50 31.98 15.82
N TYR A 829 19.70 31.94 17.15
CA TYR A 829 20.93 32.29 17.79
C TYR A 829 21.80 31.07 18.18
N GLY A 830 21.31 29.85 17.93
CA GLY A 830 21.95 28.59 18.38
C GLY A 830 23.41 28.49 17.98
N LYS A 831 23.75 28.64 16.68
CA LYS A 831 25.11 28.57 16.16
C LYS A 831 26.03 29.62 16.84
N SER A 832 25.59 30.87 16.93
CA SER A 832 26.41 31.96 17.47
C SER A 832 26.71 31.77 18.97
N VAL A 833 25.75 31.20 19.72
CA VAL A 833 26.00 30.89 21.16
C VAL A 833 26.87 29.67 21.33
N TRP A 834 26.72 28.67 20.48
CA TRP A 834 27.62 27.53 20.44
C TRP A 834 29.08 27.96 20.20
N GLU A 835 29.31 28.79 19.19
CA GLU A 835 30.64 29.35 18.89
C GLU A 835 31.21 30.17 20.06
N LYS A 836 30.37 30.96 20.77
CA LYS A 836 30.79 31.65 21.98
C LYS A 836 31.19 30.70 23.11
N CYS A 837 30.48 29.59 23.27
CA CYS A 837 30.86 28.56 24.25
C CYS A 837 32.20 27.91 23.87
N MET A 838 32.39 27.59 22.59
CA MET A 838 33.63 27.03 22.08
C MET A 838 34.82 27.98 22.32
N GLU A 839 34.66 29.27 22.00
CA GLU A 839 35.72 30.28 22.23
C GLU A 839 35.98 30.47 23.72
N ALA A 840 34.95 30.59 24.56
CA ALA A 840 35.12 30.73 26.01
C ALA A 840 35.82 29.51 26.66
N GLY A 841 35.58 28.33 26.04
CA GLY A 841 36.14 27.05 26.50
C GLY A 841 37.53 26.70 25.95
N LYS A 842 38.06 27.47 24.99
CA LYS A 842 39.31 27.16 24.30
C LYS A 842 40.48 26.90 25.27
N ASN A 843 40.62 27.71 26.27
CA ASN A 843 41.67 27.54 27.30
C ASN A 843 41.39 26.39 28.29
N TYR A 844 40.27 25.74 28.20
CA TYR A 844 39.85 24.58 28.97
C TYR A 844 39.69 23.32 28.10
N ASN A 845 40.25 23.37 26.87
CA ASN A 845 40.16 22.25 25.92
C ASN A 845 38.72 21.72 25.75
N ILE A 846 37.76 22.63 25.66
CA ILE A 846 36.35 22.25 25.43
C ILE A 846 36.25 21.40 24.14
N THR A 847 35.68 20.25 24.28
CA THR A 847 35.59 19.27 23.18
C THR A 847 34.12 19.05 22.80
N PRO A 848 33.76 19.25 21.52
CA PRO A 848 32.43 18.83 21.05
C PRO A 848 32.36 17.31 21.12
N TYR A 849 31.26 16.80 21.60
CA TYR A 849 30.99 15.35 21.63
C TYR A 849 29.62 15.02 21.05
N GLY A 850 29.53 13.84 20.45
CA GLY A 850 28.31 13.39 19.82
C GLY A 850 27.45 12.48 20.71
N THR A 851 26.39 11.98 20.11
CA THR A 851 25.42 11.14 20.82
C THR A 851 25.99 9.79 21.26
N GLU A 852 26.95 9.22 20.52
CA GLU A 852 27.62 7.97 20.93
C GLU A 852 28.41 8.15 22.22
N THR A 853 29.11 9.26 22.33
CA THR A 853 29.82 9.62 23.58
C THR A 853 28.83 9.89 24.72
N MET A 854 27.70 10.54 24.45
CA MET A 854 26.62 10.72 25.43
C MET A 854 26.12 9.37 25.95
N HIS A 855 25.95 8.38 25.07
CA HIS A 855 25.49 7.02 25.40
C HIS A 855 26.50 6.34 26.35
N LEU A 856 27.80 6.47 26.11
CA LEU A 856 28.84 5.96 27.02
C LEU A 856 28.79 6.65 28.38
N LEU A 857 28.76 8.00 28.39
CA LEU A 857 28.83 8.80 29.64
C LEU A 857 27.62 8.54 30.55
N ARG A 858 26.39 8.42 29.97
CA ARG A 858 25.20 8.11 30.77
C ARG A 858 25.23 6.65 31.27
N ALA A 859 25.77 5.69 30.47
CA ALA A 859 25.86 4.29 30.88
C ALA A 859 26.82 4.12 32.07
N GLU A 860 27.90 4.90 32.15
CA GLU A 860 28.79 4.92 33.31
C GLU A 860 28.05 5.33 34.61
N LYS A 861 27.01 6.15 34.50
CA LYS A 861 26.14 6.59 35.62
C LYS A 861 24.93 5.68 35.84
N GLY A 862 24.72 4.68 34.99
CA GLY A 862 23.55 3.82 35.06
C GLY A 862 22.24 4.54 34.71
N PHE A 863 22.32 5.69 34.04
CA PHE A 863 21.10 6.39 33.55
C PHE A 863 20.54 5.64 32.32
N ILE A 864 19.22 5.44 32.31
CA ILE A 864 18.54 4.74 31.24
C ILE A 864 18.30 5.64 30.02
N ILE A 865 18.17 5.00 28.86
CA ILE A 865 17.54 5.58 27.67
C ILE A 865 16.26 4.83 27.39
N VAL A 866 15.14 5.52 27.38
CA VAL A 866 13.85 4.95 27.01
C VAL A 866 13.89 4.52 25.55
N GLY A 867 13.51 3.27 25.30
CA GLY A 867 13.58 2.65 23.97
C GLY A 867 14.86 1.85 23.70
N GLN A 868 15.93 2.03 24.49
CA GLN A 868 17.17 1.23 24.45
C GLN A 868 17.26 0.30 25.66
N ASP A 869 17.21 0.84 26.88
CA ASP A 869 17.25 0.04 28.12
C ASP A 869 15.83 -0.37 28.57
N THR A 870 14.81 0.10 27.88
CA THR A 870 13.41 -0.27 28.11
C THR A 870 12.79 -0.79 26.82
N ASP A 871 11.87 -1.70 27.00
CA ASP A 871 10.90 -2.10 26.00
C ASP A 871 9.47 -1.90 26.56
N ALA A 872 8.45 -2.27 25.82
CA ALA A 872 7.05 -2.13 26.25
C ALA A 872 6.67 -3.03 27.45
N THR A 873 7.61 -3.74 28.09
CA THR A 873 7.36 -4.66 29.20
C THR A 873 8.02 -4.23 30.52
N MET A 874 8.76 -3.11 30.55
CA MET A 874 9.53 -2.67 31.73
C MET A 874 8.74 -1.68 32.56
N THR A 875 8.63 -1.95 33.88
CA THR A 875 8.08 -1.03 34.88
C THR A 875 9.20 -0.19 35.51
N PRO A 876 8.91 0.90 36.22
CA PRO A 876 9.93 1.63 36.99
C PRO A 876 10.64 0.74 38.03
N ILE A 877 9.93 -0.24 38.60
CA ILE A 877 10.47 -1.17 39.59
C ILE A 877 11.52 -2.10 38.96
N ASP A 878 11.25 -2.55 37.74
CA ASP A 878 12.18 -3.35 36.94
C ASP A 878 13.48 -2.60 36.64
N LEU A 879 13.40 -1.28 36.46
CA LEU A 879 14.52 -0.40 36.16
C LEU A 879 15.28 0.09 37.39
N GLN A 880 14.95 -0.39 38.60
CA GLN A 880 15.49 0.11 39.88
C GLN A 880 15.16 1.59 40.14
N MET A 881 14.04 2.05 39.60
CA MET A 881 13.56 3.44 39.73
C MET A 881 12.30 3.56 40.59
N ASP A 882 12.07 2.65 41.52
CA ASP A 882 10.96 2.68 42.47
C ASP A 882 10.92 3.95 43.32
N TRP A 883 12.07 4.60 43.54
CA TRP A 883 12.22 5.87 44.24
C TRP A 883 11.47 7.05 43.58
N ILE A 884 11.21 6.98 42.23
CA ILE A 884 10.49 8.03 41.50
C ILE A 884 8.97 7.83 41.55
N VAL A 885 8.50 6.64 41.94
CA VAL A 885 7.07 6.33 42.02
C VAL A 885 6.47 6.85 43.33
N SER A 886 5.62 7.83 43.24
CA SER A 886 5.01 8.44 44.44
C SER A 886 4.05 7.47 45.15
N LYS A 887 4.34 7.18 46.42
CA LYS A 887 3.45 6.39 47.28
C LYS A 887 2.30 7.21 47.83
N LYS A 888 2.37 8.54 47.77
CA LYS A 888 1.42 9.47 48.37
C LYS A 888 0.33 9.99 47.40
N LYS A 889 0.57 9.91 46.12
CA LYS A 889 -0.41 10.36 45.13
C LYS A 889 -1.60 9.41 45.12
N TYR A 890 -2.79 9.97 45.00
CA TYR A 890 -4.03 9.19 44.93
C TYR A 890 -4.02 8.34 43.68
N ASP A 891 -3.78 8.93 42.51
CA ASP A 891 -3.70 8.25 41.23
C ASP A 891 -2.73 8.94 40.25
N PHE A 892 -2.33 8.21 39.23
CA PHE A 892 -1.62 8.67 38.01
C PHE A 892 -1.72 7.57 36.95
N ILE A 893 -1.46 7.91 35.70
CA ILE A 893 -1.50 6.95 34.58
C ILE A 893 -0.62 5.73 34.90
N GLY A 894 -1.21 4.54 34.79
CA GLY A 894 -0.50 3.29 35.03
C GLY A 894 -0.36 2.85 36.48
N LYS A 895 -0.76 3.67 37.48
CA LYS A 895 -0.55 3.32 38.90
C LYS A 895 -1.16 1.98 39.28
N ARG A 896 -2.42 1.72 38.92
CA ARG A 896 -3.10 0.43 39.26
C ARG A 896 -2.38 -0.75 38.65
N SER A 897 -1.86 -0.59 37.45
CA SER A 897 -1.18 -1.67 36.72
C SER A 897 0.15 -2.05 37.35
N LEU A 898 0.80 -1.19 38.12
CA LEU A 898 2.00 -1.53 38.90
C LEU A 898 1.73 -2.56 40.01
N TYR A 899 0.48 -2.79 40.38
CA TYR A 899 0.08 -3.74 41.43
C TYR A 899 -0.60 -5.01 40.88
N ARG A 900 -0.54 -5.23 39.58
CA ARG A 900 -1.04 -6.48 38.97
C ARG A 900 -0.15 -7.65 39.33
N SER A 901 -0.74 -8.85 39.33
CA SER A 901 -0.01 -10.08 39.70
C SER A 901 1.26 -10.32 38.90
N ASP A 902 1.28 -9.92 37.61
CA ASP A 902 2.49 -10.01 36.79
C ASP A 902 3.54 -8.96 37.13
N THR A 903 3.13 -7.70 37.34
CA THR A 903 4.07 -6.57 37.54
C THR A 903 4.73 -6.58 38.92
N ILE A 904 4.13 -7.22 39.93
CA ILE A 904 4.69 -7.35 41.30
C ILE A 904 5.61 -8.58 41.48
N ARG A 905 5.75 -9.42 40.47
CA ARG A 905 6.61 -10.62 40.57
C ARG A 905 8.08 -10.22 40.78
N GLU A 906 8.80 -10.92 41.62
CA GLU A 906 10.23 -10.69 41.90
C GLU A 906 11.14 -11.24 40.80
N ASP A 907 10.66 -12.22 40.04
CA ASP A 907 11.40 -12.88 38.95
C ASP A 907 11.24 -12.20 37.57
N ARG A 908 10.76 -10.96 37.54
CA ARG A 908 10.73 -10.18 36.31
C ARG A 908 12.15 -9.84 35.84
N LYS A 909 12.31 -9.47 34.57
CA LYS A 909 13.58 -8.92 34.08
C LYS A 909 13.84 -7.59 34.77
N GLN A 910 15.03 -7.41 35.29
CA GLN A 910 15.45 -6.23 36.07
C GLN A 910 16.75 -5.69 35.55
N LEU A 911 16.87 -4.38 35.48
CA LEU A 911 18.08 -3.68 35.04
C LEU A 911 19.26 -3.96 36.00
N VAL A 912 20.37 -4.38 35.43
CA VAL A 912 21.62 -4.63 36.14
C VAL A 912 22.83 -4.15 35.34
N GLY A 913 23.95 -3.93 36.01
CA GLY A 913 25.23 -3.80 35.37
C GLY A 913 25.82 -5.17 35.04
N LEU A 914 26.66 -5.25 34.02
CA LEU A 914 27.41 -6.44 33.62
C LEU A 914 28.88 -6.07 33.42
N LEU A 915 29.76 -6.84 33.99
CA LEU A 915 31.22 -6.70 33.85
C LEU A 915 31.80 -7.97 33.24
N THR A 916 32.50 -7.85 32.13
CA THR A 916 33.17 -8.95 31.44
C THR A 916 34.43 -9.40 32.19
N ASP A 917 34.72 -10.70 32.17
CA ASP A 917 35.95 -11.23 32.78
C ASP A 917 37.20 -10.65 32.09
N ASN A 918 37.14 -10.41 30.78
CA ASN A 918 38.18 -9.65 30.07
C ASN A 918 37.78 -8.17 29.98
N PRO A 919 38.47 -7.24 30.64
CA PRO A 919 38.05 -5.83 30.67
C PRO A 919 38.06 -5.11 29.33
N ASN A 920 38.69 -5.66 28.31
CA ASN A 920 38.69 -5.08 26.94
C ASN A 920 37.61 -5.63 26.04
N GLU A 921 36.80 -6.57 26.51
CA GLU A 921 35.80 -7.24 25.72
C GLU A 921 34.44 -6.58 25.82
N VAL A 922 34.02 -5.90 24.75
CA VAL A 922 32.72 -5.24 24.65
C VAL A 922 31.69 -6.27 24.17
N LEU A 923 30.51 -6.26 24.79
CA LEU A 923 29.41 -7.14 24.44
C LEU A 923 28.64 -6.55 23.24
N GLU A 924 27.95 -7.40 22.51
CA GLU A 924 27.01 -6.92 21.51
C GLU A 924 25.65 -6.54 22.17
N GLU A 925 25.12 -5.41 21.81
CA GLU A 925 23.77 -5.00 22.23
C GLU A 925 22.74 -5.97 21.66
N GLY A 926 21.74 -6.36 22.45
CA GLY A 926 20.77 -7.39 22.12
C GLY A 926 21.25 -8.83 22.38
N ALA A 927 22.52 -9.07 22.70
CA ALA A 927 23.04 -10.41 23.02
C ALA A 927 22.30 -11.03 24.21
N GLN A 928 21.95 -12.31 24.09
CA GLN A 928 21.19 -13.04 25.10
C GLN A 928 22.08 -13.38 26.32
N ILE A 929 21.47 -13.41 27.49
CA ILE A 929 22.12 -13.75 28.76
C ILE A 929 21.55 -15.08 29.24
N VAL A 930 22.41 -16.04 29.55
CA VAL A 930 22.05 -17.39 30.01
C VAL A 930 22.81 -17.80 31.26
N ALA A 931 22.24 -18.64 32.08
CA ALA A 931 22.91 -19.20 33.25
C ALA A 931 23.82 -20.40 32.88
N ASP A 932 23.34 -21.28 32.01
CA ASP A 932 24.02 -22.50 31.62
C ASP A 932 23.76 -22.78 30.13
N ILE A 933 24.85 -22.85 29.38
CA ILE A 933 24.81 -23.09 27.93
C ILE A 933 24.65 -24.59 27.58
N ASN A 934 24.92 -25.50 28.55
CA ASN A 934 24.82 -26.96 28.34
C ASN A 934 23.43 -27.50 28.57
N LYS A 935 22.52 -26.71 29.12
CA LYS A 935 21.12 -27.08 29.35
C LYS A 935 20.32 -27.06 28.05
N SER A 936 19.52 -28.08 27.81
CA SER A 936 18.66 -28.10 26.61
C SER A 936 17.17 -28.23 27.02
N PRO A 937 16.28 -27.32 26.58
CA PRO A 937 16.60 -26.06 25.85
C PRO A 937 17.37 -25.06 26.70
N ILE A 938 18.20 -24.24 26.08
CA ILE A 938 18.93 -23.17 26.78
C ILE A 938 17.92 -22.13 27.29
N GLU A 939 17.96 -21.85 28.60
CA GLU A 939 17.09 -20.87 29.23
C GLU A 939 17.66 -19.46 29.10
N MET A 940 16.91 -18.59 28.42
CA MET A 940 17.24 -17.17 28.28
C MET A 940 16.80 -16.41 29.54
N LEU A 941 17.75 -15.83 30.27
CA LEU A 941 17.48 -15.02 31.45
C LEU A 941 17.23 -13.55 31.12
N GLY A 942 17.77 -13.07 30.01
CA GLY A 942 17.67 -11.68 29.63
C GLY A 942 18.52 -11.32 28.43
N HIS A 943 18.80 -10.03 28.24
CA HIS A 943 19.65 -9.53 27.16
C HIS A 943 20.43 -8.28 27.56
N VAL A 944 21.51 -8.00 26.82
CA VAL A 944 22.32 -6.79 26.92
C VAL A 944 21.58 -5.63 26.27
N THR A 945 21.43 -4.50 26.97
CA THR A 945 20.73 -3.31 26.43
C THR A 945 21.69 -2.23 25.96
N SER A 946 22.85 -2.10 26.63
CA SER A 946 23.88 -1.12 26.29
C SER A 946 25.25 -1.69 26.64
N SER A 947 26.27 -1.48 25.80
CA SER A 947 27.62 -1.99 26.08
C SER A 947 28.70 -1.13 25.44
N TYR A 948 29.70 -0.70 26.25
CA TYR A 948 30.77 0.21 25.84
C TYR A 948 32.09 -0.12 26.53
N TYR A 949 33.20 0.19 25.86
CA TYR A 949 34.50 0.33 26.56
C TYR A 949 34.60 1.72 27.20
N SER A 950 34.69 1.78 28.52
CA SER A 950 34.90 3.05 29.23
C SER A 950 36.37 3.35 29.37
N PRO A 951 36.90 4.40 28.72
CA PRO A 951 38.29 4.83 28.92
C PRO A 951 38.52 5.50 30.29
N ASN A 952 37.42 5.93 30.95
CA ASN A 952 37.44 6.53 32.29
C ASN A 952 37.59 5.48 33.39
N LEU A 953 37.14 4.27 33.13
CA LEU A 953 37.25 3.12 34.06
C LEU A 953 38.27 2.08 33.59
N ASN A 954 38.84 2.25 32.39
CA ASN A 954 39.75 1.31 31.73
C ASN A 954 39.18 -0.11 31.66
N LYS A 955 37.88 -0.23 31.38
CA LYS A 955 37.19 -1.51 31.24
C LYS A 955 35.89 -1.42 30.46
N SER A 956 35.47 -2.55 29.93
CA SER A 956 34.14 -2.71 29.36
C SER A 956 33.08 -2.66 30.47
N ILE A 957 32.00 -1.96 30.20
CA ILE A 957 30.78 -1.89 31.02
C ILE A 957 29.58 -2.20 30.15
N ALA A 958 28.55 -2.82 30.70
CA ALA A 958 27.31 -3.01 30.02
C ALA A 958 26.10 -2.93 30.97
N LEU A 959 24.99 -2.45 30.45
CA LEU A 959 23.69 -2.56 31.09
C LEU A 959 22.94 -3.74 30.45
N GLY A 960 22.17 -4.42 31.23
CA GLY A 960 21.32 -5.52 30.73
C GLY A 960 20.10 -5.71 31.61
N VAL A 961 19.10 -6.36 31.07
CA VAL A 961 17.89 -6.74 31.80
C VAL A 961 17.89 -8.26 32.04
N VAL A 962 17.85 -8.68 33.31
CA VAL A 962 18.04 -10.05 33.73
C VAL A 962 16.89 -10.46 34.64
N ARG A 963 16.30 -11.65 34.45
CA ARG A 963 15.25 -12.20 35.31
C ARG A 963 15.75 -12.34 36.74
N GLY A 964 15.06 -11.69 37.67
CA GLY A 964 15.47 -11.66 39.08
C GLY A 964 16.82 -11.00 39.33
N GLY A 965 17.27 -10.11 38.43
CA GLY A 965 18.61 -9.57 38.38
C GLY A 965 19.09 -8.89 39.67
N LYS A 966 18.20 -8.23 40.39
CA LYS A 966 18.52 -7.61 41.71
C LYS A 966 19.06 -8.62 42.73
N ASN A 967 18.59 -9.88 42.67
CA ASN A 967 18.99 -10.96 43.57
C ASN A 967 20.21 -11.74 43.05
N MET A 968 20.75 -11.34 41.88
CA MET A 968 21.86 -12.04 41.23
C MET A 968 23.21 -11.29 41.34
N MET A 969 23.29 -10.23 42.14
CA MET A 969 24.52 -9.44 42.29
C MET A 969 25.73 -10.31 42.65
N GLY A 970 26.83 -10.15 41.91
CA GLY A 970 28.04 -10.95 42.03
C GLY A 970 28.03 -12.32 41.37
N GLN A 971 26.88 -12.78 40.84
CA GLN A 971 26.81 -14.06 40.15
C GLN A 971 27.41 -13.96 38.74
N LYS A 972 27.96 -15.09 38.26
CA LYS A 972 28.48 -15.22 36.91
C LYS A 972 27.37 -15.77 35.98
N LEU A 973 27.26 -15.12 34.82
CA LEU A 973 26.37 -15.49 33.73
C LEU A 973 27.17 -15.63 32.42
N ILE A 974 26.58 -16.17 31.40
CA ILE A 974 27.23 -16.44 30.13
C ILE A 974 26.45 -15.68 29.02
N ILE A 975 27.19 -15.05 28.12
CA ILE A 975 26.69 -14.45 26.89
C ILE A 975 27.25 -15.23 25.73
N PRO A 976 26.41 -16.10 25.11
CA PRO A 976 26.83 -16.88 23.95
C PRO A 976 26.89 -15.97 22.72
N MET A 977 28.06 -15.84 22.15
CA MET A 977 28.34 -15.11 20.92
C MET A 977 28.65 -16.10 19.80
N GLU A 978 28.57 -15.66 18.53
CA GLU A 978 28.75 -16.54 17.36
C GLU A 978 30.03 -17.39 17.39
N LYS A 979 31.12 -16.84 17.86
CA LYS A 979 32.45 -17.51 17.86
C LYS A 979 32.97 -17.89 19.25
N LYS A 980 32.36 -17.41 20.31
CA LYS A 980 32.85 -17.60 21.69
C LYS A 980 31.76 -17.36 22.71
N ASN A 981 31.94 -17.91 23.90
CA ASN A 981 31.12 -17.59 25.07
C ASN A 981 31.85 -16.57 25.94
N ILE A 982 31.17 -15.51 26.35
CA ILE A 982 31.74 -14.46 27.20
C ILE A 982 31.11 -14.60 28.59
N ASN A 983 31.97 -14.74 29.61
CA ASN A 983 31.50 -14.73 30.98
C ASN A 983 31.39 -13.28 31.49
N VAL A 984 30.29 -13.02 32.19
CA VAL A 984 30.02 -11.72 32.81
C VAL A 984 29.64 -11.88 34.26
N THR A 985 29.98 -10.90 35.09
CA THR A 985 29.54 -10.80 36.46
C THR A 985 28.43 -9.76 36.58
N VAL A 986 27.31 -10.11 37.21
CA VAL A 986 26.22 -9.18 37.50
C VAL A 986 26.68 -8.16 38.53
N ALA A 987 26.52 -6.87 38.24
CA ALA A 987 26.97 -5.77 39.05
C ALA A 987 25.91 -4.67 39.20
N ASP A 988 26.14 -3.72 40.06
CA ASP A 988 25.37 -2.51 40.18
C ASP A 988 25.40 -1.74 38.83
N PRO A 989 24.26 -1.22 38.33
CA PRO A 989 24.25 -0.48 37.08
C PRO A 989 24.99 0.85 37.09
N VAL A 990 25.33 1.38 38.28
CA VAL A 990 26.12 2.62 38.46
C VAL A 990 27.60 2.27 38.57
N PHE A 991 28.38 2.51 37.54
CA PHE A 991 29.78 2.14 37.46
C PHE A 991 30.71 3.27 37.94
N LEU A 992 30.29 4.54 37.81
CA LEU A 992 31.07 5.72 38.10
C LEU A 992 30.33 6.66 39.08
N ASP A 993 31.02 7.14 40.09
CA ASP A 993 30.56 8.22 41.01
C ASP A 993 29.16 7.97 41.60
N LYS A 994 28.96 6.85 42.30
CA LYS A 994 27.70 6.47 42.94
C LYS A 994 27.17 7.56 43.91
N GLU A 995 28.05 8.31 44.53
CA GLU A 995 27.71 9.35 45.52
C GLU A 995 27.38 10.70 44.87
N ASN A 996 27.37 10.81 43.53
CA ASN A 996 27.11 12.05 42.79
C ASN A 996 28.02 13.25 43.18
N LYS A 997 29.27 12.98 43.60
CA LYS A 997 30.26 14.03 43.96
C LYS A 997 30.59 14.91 42.76
N ARG A 998 30.77 14.29 41.55
CA ARG A 998 31.11 15.03 40.32
C ARG A 998 29.95 15.92 39.85
N LEU A 999 28.73 15.48 40.08
CA LEU A 999 27.49 16.21 39.73
C LEU A 999 27.35 17.48 40.59
N ASN A 1000 27.77 17.43 41.81
CA ASN A 1000 27.65 18.52 42.80
C ASN A 1000 28.96 19.31 43.02
N ALA A 1001 30.05 18.97 42.28
CA ALA A 1001 31.36 19.59 42.42
C ALA A 1001 31.44 21.07 41.99
#